data_e57a942ed915002d3bf2dc5cee9db87c
#
_entry.id   e57a942ed915002d3bf2dc5cee9db87c
#
_cell.length_a   1.000
_cell.length_b   1.000
_cell.length_c   1.000
_cell.angle_alpha   90.00
_cell.angle_beta   90.00
_cell.angle_gamma   90.00
#
_symmetry.space_group_name_H-M   'P 1'
#
loop_
_entity.id
_entity.type
_entity.pdbx_description
1 polymer ?
#
loop_
_entity_poly.entity_id
_entity_poly.type
_entity_poly.pdbx_seq_one_letter_code
_entity_poly.pdbx_strand_id
1 'polypeptide(L)'
;MKMPSKQIFRLLAFGAMALLMAACSTTRRIPEGEQLYVGLKDVDIHAPEGQKVPRGVSSQIEEAVAVPPNNAIFKSPKYRWPFPLGLWVYNNWNNPPKGLKHKLYEKLVAEPVLVSDVRPELRSKMIDETLDNNGYFRGNATYEVLTQKNPKKAKIRYNVSTGPAFTLNRIELLPDTSVLNHMIDSLARREPYLQTGERYSTDSLSAVRIRITNKLRNRGYYFFRPDFIEYLADSVASPLKIDLRMMLAGNIAAPLLARYKVGDVTMIAYRNKGGGTPDTIATPRGTLIQMQPSRLRHQLMPECVTFRKGRYFSVRDMNNTQTRLSRLGIFNAINIEAMPDSASIADHTLNVLISCTFDTPLEATIELNASSKSNSYIGPGVLLGIMNRNIFGGGEQFSVQLTGSYEWQTGKSRSSVFNSYELGISTSLAVPRLLAPGFIKRRNWNLNWTRFTLDFDFLNRPHYFKMAQFNFSFNYDWQSSRYSSHTLTPFKLTYTNLLHTTEAFDSITGANPAIALSFRSQYIPQLAYTYTYDRAFDSYNSLNWTFTVQEAGNLFWSIYEAFGKHGEKELFGTPFSQFVKGQTQLIYNRRLWGDNWLVSRVLVGAAHAYGNAKEVPYAEQFYAGGANSIRAFTVRSLGPGSYRPPENVRDSYFDQTGTFKFEANVEYRFPIIGPLHGALFIDAGNVWLLKNDPLRPGGQLKASTFLRDIALGTGAGLRFDIGMLVVRGDLGIGIHAPYDTGRSGYYNMESFGKSLAFHLAIGYPF
;
A
#
# COMPACT_ATOMS: atom_id res chain seq x y z
N MET A 1 -0.93 -35.21 -34.92
CA MET A 1 -0.41 -33.87 -34.69
C MET A 1 1.12 -33.94 -34.59
N LYS A 2 1.84 -33.70 -35.73
CA LYS A 2 3.31 -33.79 -35.78
C LYS A 2 3.90 -32.48 -35.23
N MET A 3 4.59 -32.56 -34.09
CA MET A 3 5.36 -31.40 -33.61
C MET A 3 6.44 -30.99 -34.61
N PRO A 4 6.66 -29.71 -34.88
CA PRO A 4 7.68 -29.26 -35.81
C PRO A 4 9.08 -29.62 -35.28
N SER A 5 9.94 -30.15 -36.15
CA SER A 5 11.26 -30.69 -35.84
C SER A 5 12.17 -29.78 -35.00
N LYS A 6 12.01 -28.46 -35.13
CA LYS A 6 12.72 -27.45 -34.30
C LYS A 6 12.34 -27.43 -32.82
N GLN A 7 11.11 -27.81 -32.47
CA GLN A 7 10.69 -27.91 -31.06
C GLN A 7 11.20 -29.20 -30.42
N ILE A 8 11.22 -30.31 -31.18
CA ILE A 8 11.79 -31.59 -30.72
C ILE A 8 13.29 -31.42 -30.49
N PHE A 9 14.00 -30.73 -31.41
CA PHE A 9 15.44 -30.44 -31.25
C PHE A 9 15.74 -29.55 -30.02
N ARG A 10 14.91 -28.57 -29.75
CA ARG A 10 15.03 -27.73 -28.54
C ARG A 10 14.75 -28.51 -27.26
N LEU A 11 13.75 -29.38 -27.24
CA LEU A 11 13.45 -30.28 -26.12
C LEU A 11 14.56 -31.33 -25.91
N LEU A 12 15.11 -31.91 -26.99
CA LEU A 12 16.24 -32.81 -26.93
C LEU A 12 17.53 -32.13 -26.51
N ALA A 13 17.77 -30.90 -26.98
CA ALA A 13 18.94 -30.09 -26.56
C ALA A 13 18.80 -29.66 -25.08
N PHE A 14 17.59 -29.31 -24.61
CA PHE A 14 17.32 -29.02 -23.19
C PHE A 14 17.44 -30.28 -22.32
N GLY A 15 16.95 -31.43 -22.81
CA GLY A 15 17.08 -32.72 -22.15
C GLY A 15 18.54 -33.23 -22.09
N ALA A 16 19.30 -33.09 -23.16
CA ALA A 16 20.74 -33.41 -23.22
C ALA A 16 21.56 -32.47 -22.33
N MET A 17 21.24 -31.14 -22.32
CA MET A 17 21.87 -30.19 -21.42
C MET A 17 21.54 -30.48 -19.95
N ALA A 18 20.31 -30.88 -19.61
CA ALA A 18 19.91 -31.31 -18.26
C ALA A 18 20.62 -32.62 -17.83
N LEU A 19 20.79 -33.58 -18.73
CA LEU A 19 21.52 -34.85 -18.48
C LEU A 19 23.04 -34.61 -18.33
N LEU A 20 23.64 -33.74 -19.14
CA LEU A 20 25.06 -33.35 -18.99
C LEU A 20 25.31 -32.59 -17.68
N MET A 21 24.34 -31.82 -17.23
CA MET A 21 24.43 -31.09 -15.96
C MET A 21 24.20 -31.98 -14.73
N ALA A 22 23.46 -33.07 -14.84
CA ALA A 22 23.27 -34.05 -13.76
C ALA A 22 24.52 -34.89 -13.47
N ALA A 23 25.44 -35.05 -14.44
CA ALA A 23 26.66 -35.81 -14.31
C ALA A 23 27.82 -35.08 -13.61
N CYS A 24 27.74 -33.75 -13.39
CA CYS A 24 28.82 -32.98 -12.79
C CYS A 24 28.76 -32.98 -11.26
N SER A 25 29.81 -33.48 -10.61
CA SER A 25 29.94 -33.51 -9.16
C SER A 25 29.96 -32.09 -8.57
N THR A 26 28.98 -31.76 -7.73
CA THR A 26 28.94 -30.52 -6.94
C THR A 26 29.63 -30.63 -5.59
N THR A 27 30.31 -31.76 -5.33
CA THR A 27 30.93 -32.08 -4.05
C THR A 27 32.41 -32.46 -4.17
N ARG A 28 33.03 -32.15 -5.31
CA ARG A 28 34.42 -32.56 -5.62
C ARG A 28 35.45 -31.89 -4.69
N ARG A 29 35.24 -30.59 -4.39
CA ARG A 29 36.17 -29.76 -3.61
C ARG A 29 35.69 -29.57 -2.15
N ILE A 30 34.79 -30.43 -1.64
CA ILE A 30 34.42 -30.42 -0.23
C ILE A 30 35.55 -31.08 0.56
N PRO A 31 36.05 -30.45 1.63
CA PRO A 31 37.07 -31.01 2.50
C PRO A 31 36.70 -32.40 3.05
N GLU A 32 37.70 -33.21 3.33
CA GLU A 32 37.48 -34.50 3.99
C GLU A 32 36.89 -34.30 5.38
N GLY A 33 35.90 -35.09 5.71
CA GLY A 33 35.17 -34.96 6.98
C GLY A 33 34.03 -33.96 7.00
N GLU A 34 33.92 -33.10 5.98
CA GLU A 34 32.85 -32.10 5.89
C GLU A 34 31.71 -32.53 4.97
N GLN A 35 30.51 -31.99 5.23
CA GLN A 35 29.32 -32.25 4.41
C GLN A 35 28.70 -30.96 3.90
N LEU A 36 28.31 -30.96 2.64
CA LEU A 36 27.56 -29.87 2.02
C LEU A 36 26.16 -29.79 2.63
N TYR A 37 25.83 -28.66 3.19
CA TYR A 37 24.48 -28.39 3.65
C TYR A 37 23.53 -28.21 2.46
N VAL A 38 22.52 -29.07 2.34
CA VAL A 38 21.58 -29.06 1.23
C VAL A 38 20.17 -28.59 1.68
N GLY A 39 20.09 -28.01 2.86
CA GLY A 39 18.90 -27.34 3.38
C GLY A 39 18.34 -27.97 4.65
N LEU A 40 17.43 -27.24 5.26
CA LEU A 40 16.65 -27.68 6.40
C LEU A 40 15.72 -28.82 5.97
N LYS A 41 15.67 -29.90 6.75
CA LYS A 41 14.70 -30.99 6.53
C LYS A 41 13.35 -30.57 7.08
N ASP A 42 13.30 -30.30 8.38
CA ASP A 42 12.12 -29.87 9.11
C ASP A 42 12.49 -29.28 10.48
N VAL A 43 11.51 -28.63 11.11
CA VAL A 43 11.53 -28.21 12.51
C VAL A 43 10.31 -28.84 13.15
N ASP A 44 10.53 -29.92 13.89
CA ASP A 44 9.46 -30.68 14.53
C ASP A 44 9.22 -30.13 15.94
N ILE A 45 8.12 -29.38 16.12
CA ILE A 45 7.80 -28.73 17.40
C ILE A 45 6.73 -29.55 18.11
N HIS A 46 7.10 -30.09 19.26
CA HIS A 46 6.23 -30.90 20.12
C HIS A 46 5.83 -30.11 21.35
N ALA A 47 4.53 -29.92 21.54
CA ALA A 47 3.94 -29.36 22.73
C ALA A 47 3.29 -30.45 23.60
N PRO A 48 3.12 -30.24 24.92
CA PRO A 48 2.34 -31.13 25.77
C PRO A 48 0.90 -31.31 25.27
N GLU A 49 0.27 -32.45 25.59
CA GLU A 49 -1.10 -32.72 25.20
C GLU A 49 -2.04 -31.59 25.62
N GLY A 50 -2.90 -31.15 24.66
CA GLY A 50 -3.86 -30.07 24.87
C GLY A 50 -3.31 -28.65 24.79
N GLN A 51 -1.99 -28.45 24.63
CA GLN A 51 -1.39 -27.12 24.47
C GLN A 51 -1.02 -26.86 23.02
N LYS A 52 -1.31 -25.65 22.54
CA LYS A 52 -0.87 -25.18 21.20
C LYS A 52 0.22 -24.11 21.37
N VAL A 53 1.33 -24.31 20.69
CA VAL A 53 2.37 -23.28 20.61
C VAL A 53 1.84 -22.09 19.80
N PRO A 54 1.88 -20.87 20.32
CA PRO A 54 1.52 -19.68 19.56
C PRO A 54 2.40 -19.54 18.33
N ARG A 55 1.82 -19.15 17.21
CA ARG A 55 2.54 -19.04 15.93
C ARG A 55 3.70 -18.08 15.94
N GLY A 56 3.61 -17.01 16.74
CA GLY A 56 4.74 -16.10 16.93
C GLY A 56 5.97 -16.82 17.43
N VAL A 57 5.82 -17.76 18.39
CA VAL A 57 6.94 -18.56 18.93
C VAL A 57 7.45 -19.54 17.87
N SER A 58 6.55 -20.24 17.16
CA SER A 58 6.97 -21.14 16.08
C SER A 58 7.74 -20.41 14.99
N SER A 59 7.30 -19.20 14.60
CA SER A 59 8.01 -18.37 13.62
C SER A 59 9.39 -17.94 14.12
N GLN A 60 9.54 -17.55 15.39
CA GLN A 60 10.84 -17.21 15.97
C GLN A 60 11.79 -18.41 15.99
N ILE A 61 11.28 -19.62 16.30
CA ILE A 61 12.05 -20.85 16.25
C ILE A 61 12.50 -21.16 14.82
N GLU A 62 11.59 -21.07 13.85
CA GLU A 62 11.92 -21.29 12.43
C GLU A 62 12.96 -20.27 11.93
N GLU A 63 12.86 -19.01 12.34
CA GLU A 63 13.81 -17.95 11.99
C GLU A 63 15.20 -18.20 12.57
N ALA A 64 15.30 -18.68 13.80
CA ALA A 64 16.58 -19.01 14.46
C ALA A 64 17.40 -20.06 13.68
N VAL A 65 16.74 -20.95 12.92
CA VAL A 65 17.37 -22.01 12.13
C VAL A 65 17.34 -21.76 10.61
N ALA A 66 16.86 -20.61 10.15
CA ALA A 66 16.66 -20.30 8.74
C ALA A 66 17.97 -19.98 8.01
N VAL A 67 18.85 -20.95 7.84
CA VAL A 67 20.06 -20.84 7.02
C VAL A 67 19.76 -21.30 5.60
N PRO A 68 19.90 -20.43 4.57
CA PRO A 68 19.68 -20.84 3.21
C PRO A 68 20.85 -21.70 2.69
N PRO A 69 20.56 -22.86 2.05
CA PRO A 69 21.59 -23.65 1.36
C PRO A 69 22.04 -22.94 0.07
N ASN A 70 23.13 -23.44 -0.51
CA ASN A 70 23.49 -23.01 -1.85
C ASN A 70 22.30 -23.25 -2.81
N ASN A 71 22.09 -22.28 -3.70
CA ASN A 71 21.04 -22.35 -4.70
C ASN A 71 19.61 -22.29 -4.13
N ALA A 72 19.45 -21.72 -2.93
CA ALA A 72 18.15 -21.54 -2.30
C ALA A 72 17.20 -20.69 -3.16
N ILE A 73 15.96 -21.12 -3.31
CA ILE A 73 14.91 -20.34 -3.98
C ILE A 73 14.48 -19.24 -3.01
N PHE A 74 14.68 -17.97 -3.39
CA PHE A 74 14.34 -16.80 -2.57
C PHE A 74 14.88 -16.88 -1.13
N LYS A 75 16.10 -17.37 -0.95
CA LYS A 75 16.73 -17.60 0.36
C LYS A 75 15.98 -18.57 1.29
N SER A 76 15.10 -19.42 0.76
CA SER A 76 14.39 -20.41 1.56
C SER A 76 15.37 -21.42 2.15
N PRO A 77 15.27 -21.76 3.45
CA PRO A 77 16.10 -22.80 4.04
C PRO A 77 15.71 -24.21 3.58
N LYS A 78 14.48 -24.42 3.11
CA LYS A 78 13.93 -25.74 2.71
C LYS A 78 14.01 -26.00 1.20
N TYR A 79 13.85 -24.95 0.36
CA TYR A 79 13.68 -25.09 -1.10
C TYR A 79 14.87 -24.53 -1.86
N ARG A 80 15.32 -25.27 -2.87
CA ARG A 80 16.45 -24.89 -3.73
C ARG A 80 16.19 -25.29 -5.18
N TRP A 81 16.83 -24.58 -6.11
CA TRP A 81 16.84 -24.96 -7.52
C TRP A 81 17.55 -26.30 -7.72
N PRO A 82 17.08 -27.16 -8.63
CA PRO A 82 17.67 -28.47 -8.83
C PRO A 82 19.11 -28.40 -9.33
N PHE A 83 19.50 -27.37 -10.09
CA PHE A 83 20.84 -27.19 -10.60
C PHE A 83 21.57 -26.03 -9.90
N PRO A 84 22.59 -26.31 -9.06
CA PRO A 84 23.36 -25.30 -8.34
C PRO A 84 24.53 -24.78 -9.20
N LEU A 85 24.26 -23.85 -10.13
CA LEU A 85 25.24 -23.29 -11.05
C LEU A 85 26.48 -22.74 -10.33
N GLY A 86 26.32 -22.00 -9.26
CA GLY A 86 27.42 -21.42 -8.51
C GLY A 86 28.36 -22.45 -7.90
N LEU A 87 27.81 -23.52 -7.33
CA LEU A 87 28.61 -24.66 -6.84
C LEU A 87 29.27 -25.44 -7.97
N TRP A 88 28.60 -25.56 -9.11
CA TRP A 88 29.19 -26.21 -10.27
C TRP A 88 30.39 -25.41 -10.78
N VAL A 89 30.29 -24.08 -10.85
CA VAL A 89 31.40 -23.20 -11.20
C VAL A 89 32.54 -23.35 -10.18
N TYR A 90 32.26 -23.33 -8.89
CA TYR A 90 33.23 -23.55 -7.81
C TYR A 90 34.01 -24.87 -7.96
N ASN A 91 33.32 -25.96 -8.28
CA ASN A 91 33.93 -27.28 -8.35
C ASN A 91 34.66 -27.59 -9.65
N ASN A 92 34.28 -26.94 -10.77
CA ASN A 92 34.75 -27.33 -12.10
C ASN A 92 35.56 -26.24 -12.82
N TRP A 93 35.48 -24.98 -12.41
CA TRP A 93 36.30 -23.93 -13.02
C TRP A 93 37.50 -23.63 -12.12
N ASN A 94 38.67 -23.49 -12.77
CA ASN A 94 39.83 -22.91 -12.11
C ASN A 94 39.71 -21.39 -12.25
N ASN A 95 39.91 -20.66 -11.12
CA ASN A 95 39.86 -19.19 -11.14
C ASN A 95 40.97 -18.65 -12.06
N PRO A 96 40.68 -18.10 -13.24
CA PRO A 96 41.67 -17.53 -14.12
C PRO A 96 42.16 -16.20 -13.53
N PRO A 97 43.43 -15.87 -13.61
CA PRO A 97 44.00 -14.72 -12.90
C PRO A 97 43.53 -13.36 -13.45
N LYS A 98 43.09 -13.25 -14.70
CA LYS A 98 42.56 -12.01 -15.32
C LYS A 98 41.65 -12.29 -16.52
N GLY A 99 40.87 -11.27 -16.94
CA GLY A 99 40.08 -11.27 -18.18
C GLY A 99 38.57 -11.54 -17.98
N LEU A 100 37.86 -11.71 -19.10
CA LEU A 100 36.38 -11.88 -19.10
C LEU A 100 35.93 -13.13 -18.32
N LYS A 101 36.74 -14.21 -18.41
CA LYS A 101 36.45 -15.46 -17.65
C LYS A 101 36.63 -15.26 -16.16
N HIS A 102 37.55 -14.41 -15.70
CA HIS A 102 37.69 -14.06 -14.28
C HIS A 102 36.47 -13.30 -13.79
N LYS A 103 36.02 -12.27 -14.52
CA LYS A 103 34.82 -11.51 -14.19
C LYS A 103 33.52 -12.37 -14.15
N LEU A 104 33.43 -13.36 -15.04
CA LEU A 104 32.33 -14.31 -15.05
C LEU A 104 32.43 -15.29 -13.87
N TYR A 105 33.64 -15.75 -13.54
CA TYR A 105 33.87 -16.60 -12.37
C TYR A 105 33.44 -15.88 -11.08
N GLU A 106 33.93 -14.66 -10.83
CA GLU A 106 33.58 -13.87 -9.64
C GLU A 106 32.07 -13.62 -9.49
N LYS A 107 31.38 -13.44 -10.62
CA LYS A 107 29.90 -13.22 -10.60
C LYS A 107 29.08 -14.51 -10.42
N LEU A 108 29.61 -15.65 -10.80
CA LEU A 108 28.86 -16.91 -10.85
C LEU A 108 29.25 -17.90 -9.74
N VAL A 109 30.47 -17.78 -9.20
CA VAL A 109 30.96 -18.69 -8.16
C VAL A 109 30.13 -18.56 -6.87
N ALA A 110 29.80 -19.70 -6.26
CA ALA A 110 29.27 -19.77 -4.92
C ALA A 110 30.06 -20.78 -4.12
N GLU A 111 30.63 -20.33 -3.00
CA GLU A 111 31.31 -21.21 -2.05
C GLU A 111 30.33 -22.20 -1.43
N PRO A 112 30.74 -23.44 -1.14
CA PRO A 112 29.87 -24.42 -0.52
C PRO A 112 29.51 -24.00 0.91
N VAL A 113 28.23 -23.98 1.24
CA VAL A 113 27.78 -23.87 2.63
C VAL A 113 27.89 -25.25 3.25
N LEU A 114 28.75 -25.39 4.24
CA LEU A 114 29.01 -26.65 4.95
C LEU A 114 28.09 -26.78 6.18
N VAL A 115 27.92 -27.99 6.68
CA VAL A 115 27.16 -28.24 7.91
C VAL A 115 27.84 -27.55 9.10
N SER A 116 29.18 -27.50 9.13
CA SER A 116 29.96 -26.77 10.11
C SER A 116 29.68 -25.25 10.11
N ASP A 117 29.46 -24.65 8.91
CA ASP A 117 29.13 -23.22 8.79
C ASP A 117 27.73 -22.91 9.34
N VAL A 118 26.78 -23.85 9.23
CA VAL A 118 25.45 -23.71 9.81
C VAL A 118 25.47 -23.67 11.33
N ARG A 119 26.47 -24.31 11.97
CA ARG A 119 26.60 -24.42 13.43
C ARG A 119 25.33 -24.93 14.12
N PRO A 120 24.89 -26.19 13.84
CA PRO A 120 23.59 -26.68 14.31
C PRO A 120 23.44 -26.64 15.83
N GLU A 121 24.51 -26.88 16.57
CA GLU A 121 24.53 -26.79 18.05
C GLU A 121 24.23 -25.39 18.56
N LEU A 122 24.86 -24.36 17.97
CA LEU A 122 24.56 -22.96 18.32
C LEU A 122 23.08 -22.61 17.99
N ARG A 123 22.56 -23.12 16.89
CA ARG A 123 21.17 -22.93 16.50
C ARG A 123 20.19 -23.59 17.46
N SER A 124 20.49 -24.79 17.99
CA SER A 124 19.63 -25.41 19.01
C SER A 124 19.65 -24.60 20.31
N LYS A 125 20.79 -24.05 20.73
CA LYS A 125 20.85 -23.12 21.89
C LYS A 125 20.06 -21.84 21.67
N MET A 126 20.05 -21.28 20.44
CA MET A 126 19.21 -20.13 20.11
C MET A 126 17.70 -20.46 20.19
N ILE A 127 17.32 -21.69 19.87
CA ILE A 127 15.94 -22.15 20.08
C ILE A 127 15.63 -22.22 21.58
N ASP A 128 16.53 -22.79 22.40
CA ASP A 128 16.33 -22.87 23.85
C ASP A 128 16.16 -21.47 24.46
N GLU A 129 17.00 -20.51 24.10
CA GLU A 129 16.83 -19.09 24.49
C GLU A 129 15.49 -18.51 24.03
N THR A 130 15.03 -18.87 22.80
CA THR A 130 13.72 -18.44 22.28
C THR A 130 12.58 -19.02 23.10
N LEU A 131 12.70 -20.27 23.54
CA LEU A 131 11.73 -20.94 24.40
C LEU A 131 11.68 -20.26 25.78
N ASP A 132 12.83 -20.01 26.40
CA ASP A 132 12.94 -19.32 27.72
C ASP A 132 12.33 -17.91 27.64
N ASN A 133 12.67 -17.15 26.61
CA ASN A 133 12.13 -15.82 26.37
C ASN A 133 10.61 -15.80 26.18
N ASN A 134 10.02 -16.93 25.83
CA ASN A 134 8.59 -17.10 25.65
C ASN A 134 7.89 -17.87 26.79
N GLY A 135 8.59 -18.10 27.90
CA GLY A 135 8.02 -18.74 29.11
C GLY A 135 7.96 -20.26 29.04
N TYR A 136 8.77 -20.90 28.20
CA TYR A 136 8.89 -22.35 28.10
C TYR A 136 10.21 -22.85 28.73
N PHE A 137 10.43 -22.54 30.01
CA PHE A 137 11.70 -22.81 30.73
C PHE A 137 12.07 -24.29 30.88
N ARG A 138 11.18 -25.20 30.54
CA ARG A 138 11.44 -26.64 30.50
C ARG A 138 11.55 -27.15 29.07
N GLY A 139 11.63 -26.21 28.11
CA GLY A 139 11.81 -26.53 26.69
C GLY A 139 13.26 -26.97 26.43
N ASN A 140 13.42 -27.74 25.34
CA ASN A 140 14.72 -28.19 24.87
C ASN A 140 14.70 -28.43 23.39
N ALA A 141 15.77 -28.07 22.70
CA ALA A 141 15.96 -28.30 21.28
C ALA A 141 17.16 -29.20 21.02
N THR A 142 16.98 -30.16 20.14
CA THR A 142 18.04 -31.05 19.66
C THR A 142 18.10 -31.01 18.14
N TYR A 143 19.21 -31.42 17.55
CA TYR A 143 19.35 -31.47 16.11
C TYR A 143 19.87 -32.84 15.63
N GLU A 144 19.53 -33.17 14.40
CA GLU A 144 19.99 -34.37 13.70
C GLU A 144 20.56 -33.98 12.34
N VAL A 145 21.76 -34.49 12.02
CA VAL A 145 22.38 -34.31 10.70
C VAL A 145 22.01 -35.55 9.87
N LEU A 146 21.15 -35.35 8.88
CA LEU A 146 20.61 -36.40 8.02
C LEU A 146 21.42 -36.48 6.73
N THR A 147 22.35 -37.42 6.68
CA THR A 147 23.15 -37.70 5.47
C THR A 147 22.23 -38.18 4.35
N GLN A 148 22.44 -37.64 3.14
CA GLN A 148 21.67 -37.96 1.95
C GLN A 148 22.26 -39.19 1.21
N LYS A 149 21.65 -39.61 0.09
CA LYS A 149 22.19 -40.68 -0.76
C LYS A 149 23.66 -40.47 -1.15
N ASN A 150 24.08 -39.24 -1.30
CA ASN A 150 25.48 -38.88 -1.42
C ASN A 150 26.02 -38.55 0.00
N PRO A 151 27.01 -39.31 0.52
CA PRO A 151 27.52 -39.13 1.87
C PRO A 151 28.17 -37.75 2.15
N LYS A 152 28.57 -37.05 1.09
CA LYS A 152 29.06 -35.65 1.18
C LYS A 152 27.97 -34.59 1.24
N LYS A 153 26.69 -34.98 1.34
CA LYS A 153 25.54 -34.05 1.44
C LYS A 153 24.68 -34.39 2.65
N ALA A 154 24.28 -33.38 3.40
CA ALA A 154 23.41 -33.55 4.55
C ALA A 154 22.31 -32.46 4.63
N LYS A 155 21.20 -32.83 5.23
CA LYS A 155 20.14 -31.95 5.72
C LYS A 155 20.17 -31.92 7.25
N ILE A 156 19.63 -30.86 7.84
CA ILE A 156 19.50 -30.75 9.29
C ILE A 156 18.02 -30.81 9.64
N ARG A 157 17.67 -31.54 10.69
CA ARG A 157 16.38 -31.52 11.36
C ARG A 157 16.57 -31.01 12.77
N TYR A 158 15.65 -30.17 13.25
CA TYR A 158 15.60 -29.78 14.65
C TYR A 158 14.34 -30.35 15.28
N ASN A 159 14.53 -31.00 16.44
CA ASN A 159 13.44 -31.54 17.25
C ASN A 159 13.33 -30.64 18.49
N VAL A 160 12.18 -29.98 18.63
CA VAL A 160 11.93 -28.99 19.69
C VAL A 160 10.81 -29.48 20.58
N SER A 161 11.12 -29.69 21.86
CA SER A 161 10.12 -29.95 22.89
C SER A 161 9.89 -28.69 23.68
N THR A 162 8.69 -28.11 23.65
CA THR A 162 8.46 -26.83 24.34
C THR A 162 8.27 -27.01 25.85
N GLY A 163 7.82 -28.16 26.29
CA GLY A 163 7.33 -28.29 27.67
C GLY A 163 6.09 -27.42 27.93
N PRO A 164 5.64 -27.33 29.19
CA PRO A 164 4.50 -26.50 29.58
C PRO A 164 4.86 -25.01 29.63
N ALA A 165 3.91 -24.16 29.24
CA ALA A 165 4.07 -22.70 29.32
C ALA A 165 3.90 -22.20 30.77
N PHE A 166 4.74 -21.26 31.18
CA PHE A 166 4.61 -20.56 32.45
C PHE A 166 3.73 -19.33 32.29
N THR A 167 2.86 -19.06 33.25
CA THR A 167 1.93 -17.92 33.26
C THR A 167 2.21 -17.00 34.47
N LEU A 168 1.88 -15.71 34.32
CA LEU A 168 1.98 -14.74 35.41
C LEU A 168 0.96 -15.07 36.51
N ASN A 169 1.42 -15.08 37.77
CA ASN A 169 0.59 -15.35 38.95
C ASN A 169 0.36 -14.04 39.73
N ARG A 170 1.33 -13.62 40.51
CA ARG A 170 1.29 -12.39 41.29
C ARG A 170 2.12 -11.32 40.57
N ILE A 171 1.52 -10.12 40.42
CA ILE A 171 2.21 -8.99 39.82
C ILE A 171 2.29 -7.87 40.86
N GLU A 172 3.49 -7.62 41.34
CA GLU A 172 3.79 -6.51 42.24
C GLU A 172 4.26 -5.32 41.39
N LEU A 173 3.48 -4.23 41.45
CA LEU A 173 3.81 -2.98 40.77
C LEU A 173 4.64 -2.07 41.68
N LEU A 174 5.08 -0.92 41.18
CA LEU A 174 5.88 0.03 41.94
C LEU A 174 5.13 0.56 43.15
N PRO A 175 5.82 0.73 44.29
CA PRO A 175 5.21 1.34 45.47
C PRO A 175 4.86 2.82 45.18
N ASP A 176 3.75 3.28 45.72
CA ASP A 176 3.25 4.66 45.54
C ASP A 176 3.99 5.67 46.41
N THR A 177 5.31 5.77 46.19
CA THR A 177 6.21 6.65 46.95
C THR A 177 6.51 7.97 46.26
N SER A 178 6.18 8.10 44.98
CA SER A 178 6.44 9.30 44.18
C SER A 178 5.41 9.52 43.10
N VAL A 179 5.27 10.75 42.59
CA VAL A 179 4.40 11.07 41.45
C VAL A 179 4.74 10.25 40.23
N LEU A 180 6.02 9.96 40.00
CA LEU A 180 6.47 9.12 38.89
C LEU A 180 6.01 7.68 39.08
N ASN A 181 6.20 7.09 40.29
CA ASN A 181 5.82 5.73 40.59
C ASN A 181 4.30 5.54 40.44
N HIS A 182 3.50 6.47 41.00
CA HIS A 182 2.05 6.47 40.83
C HIS A 182 1.65 6.50 39.36
N MET A 183 2.32 7.30 38.54
CA MET A 183 2.05 7.38 37.11
C MET A 183 2.41 6.09 36.40
N ILE A 184 3.54 5.47 36.66
CA ILE A 184 3.97 4.19 36.10
C ILE A 184 2.98 3.09 36.50
N ASP A 185 2.63 2.99 37.78
CA ASP A 185 1.67 2.03 38.32
C ASP A 185 0.30 2.15 37.60
N SER A 186 -0.23 3.37 37.52
CA SER A 186 -1.50 3.64 36.80
C SER A 186 -1.46 3.26 35.34
N LEU A 187 -0.31 3.38 34.69
CA LEU A 187 -0.12 2.99 33.28
C LEU A 187 0.02 1.47 33.15
N ALA A 188 0.75 0.83 34.05
CA ALA A 188 1.02 -0.60 34.07
C ALA A 188 -0.26 -1.43 34.31
N ARG A 189 -1.13 -1.00 35.22
CA ARG A 189 -2.43 -1.66 35.48
C ARG A 189 -3.33 -1.75 34.23
N ARG A 190 -3.12 -0.90 33.25
CA ARG A 190 -3.90 -0.88 31.99
C ARG A 190 -3.26 -1.68 30.86
N GLU A 191 -2.11 -2.31 31.10
CA GLU A 191 -1.42 -3.07 30.10
C GLU A 191 -1.94 -4.51 30.03
N PRO A 192 -2.43 -4.98 28.88
CA PRO A 192 -3.05 -6.31 28.75
C PRO A 192 -2.07 -7.45 29.03
N TYR A 193 -0.77 -7.24 28.76
CA TYR A 193 0.27 -8.25 28.97
C TYR A 193 0.80 -8.32 30.41
N LEU A 194 0.33 -7.46 31.31
CA LEU A 194 0.61 -7.49 32.73
C LEU A 194 -0.66 -7.88 33.52
N GLN A 195 -1.26 -8.99 33.18
CA GLN A 195 -2.43 -9.55 33.87
C GLN A 195 -2.14 -10.95 34.37
N THR A 196 -2.73 -11.31 35.49
CA THR A 196 -2.64 -12.68 36.06
C THR A 196 -3.24 -13.67 35.06
N GLY A 197 -2.53 -14.77 34.80
CA GLY A 197 -2.90 -15.80 33.83
C GLY A 197 -2.34 -15.61 32.42
N GLU A 198 -1.82 -14.42 32.09
CA GLU A 198 -1.11 -14.20 30.83
C GLU A 198 0.19 -15.00 30.78
N ARG A 199 0.56 -15.48 29.60
CA ARG A 199 1.82 -16.20 29.40
C ARG A 199 3.01 -15.26 29.58
N TYR A 200 4.03 -15.71 30.28
CA TYR A 200 5.28 -14.99 30.37
C TYR A 200 5.93 -14.81 28.99
N SER A 201 6.38 -13.62 28.71
CA SER A 201 7.14 -13.32 27.48
C SER A 201 7.98 -12.06 27.70
N THR A 202 9.29 -12.16 27.49
CA THR A 202 10.22 -11.03 27.57
C THR A 202 9.92 -9.97 26.53
N ASP A 203 9.46 -10.36 25.31
CA ASP A 203 9.04 -9.44 24.26
C ASP A 203 7.82 -8.62 24.70
N SER A 204 6.84 -9.27 25.34
CA SER A 204 5.65 -8.60 25.88
C SER A 204 6.01 -7.61 26.98
N LEU A 205 6.89 -8.01 27.92
CA LEU A 205 7.37 -7.13 28.99
C LEU A 205 8.18 -5.94 28.42
N SER A 206 9.03 -6.19 27.43
CA SER A 206 9.76 -5.12 26.73
C SER A 206 8.82 -4.15 26.00
N ALA A 207 7.79 -4.67 25.35
CA ALA A 207 6.76 -3.83 24.71
C ALA A 207 6.01 -2.96 25.74
N VAL A 208 5.73 -3.48 26.93
CA VAL A 208 5.14 -2.72 28.03
C VAL A 208 6.07 -1.60 28.50
N ARG A 209 7.37 -1.88 28.71
CA ARG A 209 8.37 -0.84 29.05
C ARG A 209 8.36 0.29 28.03
N ILE A 210 8.40 -0.05 26.73
CA ILE A 210 8.40 0.94 25.63
C ILE A 210 7.11 1.78 25.66
N ARG A 211 5.93 1.15 25.84
CA ARG A 211 4.66 1.87 25.89
C ARG A 211 4.56 2.81 27.08
N ILE A 212 4.95 2.37 28.27
CA ILE A 212 4.98 3.22 29.47
C ILE A 212 5.96 4.38 29.26
N THR A 213 7.18 4.10 28.79
CA THR A 213 8.19 5.13 28.49
C THR A 213 7.66 6.18 27.53
N ASN A 214 7.02 5.78 26.43
CA ASN A 214 6.47 6.71 25.46
C ASN A 214 5.34 7.59 26.06
N LYS A 215 4.51 7.02 26.94
CA LYS A 215 3.49 7.78 27.67
C LYS A 215 4.09 8.78 28.65
N LEU A 216 5.17 8.41 29.34
CA LEU A 216 5.91 9.28 30.26
C LEU A 216 6.65 10.41 29.52
N ARG A 217 7.34 10.08 28.42
CA ARG A 217 8.04 11.07 27.58
C ARG A 217 7.08 12.10 26.96
N ASN A 218 5.82 11.73 26.75
CA ASN A 218 4.78 12.67 26.35
C ASN A 218 4.25 13.55 27.49
N ARG A 219 4.70 13.34 28.73
CA ARG A 219 4.31 14.07 29.93
C ARG A 219 5.47 14.84 30.59
N GLY A 220 6.58 14.96 29.86
CA GLY A 220 7.75 15.73 30.28
C GLY A 220 8.95 14.93 30.77
N TYR A 221 8.85 13.63 30.95
CA TYR A 221 9.99 12.79 31.36
C TYR A 221 10.88 12.50 30.16
N TYR A 222 11.58 13.50 29.67
CA TYR A 222 12.32 13.44 28.40
C TYR A 222 13.40 12.36 28.39
N PHE A 223 14.19 12.27 29.48
CA PHE A 223 15.31 11.34 29.60
C PHE A 223 14.90 9.94 30.06
N PHE A 224 13.63 9.72 30.38
CA PHE A 224 13.16 8.41 30.81
C PHE A 224 13.34 7.38 29.70
N ARG A 225 13.96 6.23 30.02
CA ARG A 225 14.27 5.15 29.07
C ARG A 225 13.57 3.85 29.46
N PRO A 226 13.33 2.92 28.48
CA PRO A 226 12.67 1.64 28.77
C PRO A 226 13.46 0.78 29.79
N ASP A 227 14.78 0.85 29.78
CA ASP A 227 15.70 0.13 30.67
C ASP A 227 15.64 0.62 32.13
N PHE A 228 15.00 1.75 32.41
CA PHE A 228 14.74 2.21 33.77
C PHE A 228 13.65 1.39 34.49
N ILE A 229 12.84 0.63 33.76
CA ILE A 229 11.89 -0.32 34.34
C ILE A 229 12.46 -1.71 34.25
N GLU A 230 12.69 -2.34 35.41
CA GLU A 230 13.15 -3.69 35.53
C GLU A 230 12.05 -4.62 36.05
N TYR A 231 12.15 -5.90 35.72
CA TYR A 231 11.28 -6.94 36.19
C TYR A 231 12.11 -8.01 36.86
N LEU A 232 11.76 -8.35 38.09
CA LEU A 232 12.24 -9.56 38.78
C LEU A 232 11.14 -10.62 38.62
N ALA A 233 11.51 -11.78 38.07
CA ALA A 233 10.62 -12.91 37.86
C ALA A 233 11.04 -14.08 38.73
N ASP A 234 10.16 -14.54 39.59
CA ASP A 234 10.34 -15.74 40.42
C ASP A 234 9.50 -16.88 39.85
N SER A 235 10.16 -17.91 39.31
CA SER A 235 9.56 -19.10 38.72
C SER A 235 9.55 -20.31 39.68
N VAL A 236 10.06 -20.17 40.93
CA VAL A 236 10.23 -21.26 41.88
C VAL A 236 9.07 -21.33 42.88
N ALA A 237 8.47 -20.18 43.20
CA ALA A 237 7.44 -20.07 44.25
C ALA A 237 6.18 -20.92 43.99
N SER A 238 5.81 -21.12 42.73
CA SER A 238 4.63 -21.88 42.32
C SER A 238 4.85 -22.68 41.06
N PRO A 239 4.36 -23.92 40.92
CA PRO A 239 4.53 -24.74 39.73
C PRO A 239 3.91 -24.06 38.49
N LEU A 240 4.67 -23.93 37.40
CA LEU A 240 4.28 -23.35 36.13
C LEU A 240 3.73 -21.92 36.19
N LYS A 241 4.07 -21.21 37.27
CA LYS A 241 3.65 -19.82 37.51
C LYS A 241 4.87 -18.94 37.83
N ILE A 242 4.73 -17.65 37.50
CA ILE A 242 5.78 -16.65 37.75
C ILE A 242 5.18 -15.54 38.58
N ASP A 243 5.81 -15.26 39.69
CA ASP A 243 5.57 -14.05 40.43
C ASP A 243 6.50 -12.96 39.93
N LEU A 244 5.89 -11.86 39.41
CA LEU A 244 6.60 -10.77 38.75
C LEU A 244 6.57 -9.53 39.61
N ARG A 245 7.76 -8.96 39.88
CA ARG A 245 7.90 -7.66 40.56
C ARG A 245 8.45 -6.63 39.58
N MET A 246 7.74 -5.51 39.42
CA MET A 246 8.21 -4.34 38.68
C MET A 246 8.95 -3.41 39.62
N MET A 247 10.12 -2.93 39.20
CA MET A 247 10.92 -1.98 39.96
C MET A 247 11.61 -0.97 39.03
N LEU A 248 12.05 0.13 39.58
CA LEU A 248 12.97 1.02 38.88
C LEU A 248 14.41 0.49 39.08
N ALA A 249 15.22 0.59 38.04
CA ALA A 249 16.64 0.27 38.09
C ALA A 249 17.34 1.06 39.21
N GLY A 250 18.28 0.42 39.86
CA GLY A 250 19.08 1.08 40.88
C GLY A 250 19.96 2.20 40.30
N ASN A 251 20.30 3.19 41.12
CA ASN A 251 21.28 4.24 40.79
C ASN A 251 20.94 5.15 39.59
N ILE A 252 19.67 5.36 39.30
CA ILE A 252 19.26 6.35 38.27
C ILE A 252 19.44 7.75 38.89
N ALA A 253 20.21 8.59 38.20
CA ALA A 253 20.39 9.99 38.63
C ALA A 253 19.07 10.76 38.61
N ALA A 254 18.79 11.52 39.65
CA ALA A 254 17.54 12.26 39.83
C ALA A 254 17.13 13.15 38.60
N PRO A 255 18.06 13.81 37.91
CA PRO A 255 17.71 14.57 36.70
C PRO A 255 17.10 13.73 35.59
N LEU A 256 17.44 12.42 35.48
CA LEU A 256 16.90 11.53 34.47
C LEU A 256 15.44 11.12 34.77
N LEU A 257 15.02 11.24 36.01
CA LEU A 257 13.66 10.97 36.49
C LEU A 257 12.81 12.24 36.63
N ALA A 258 13.38 13.40 36.28
CA ALA A 258 12.70 14.69 36.40
C ALA A 258 11.82 15.01 35.17
N ARG A 259 10.82 15.89 35.36
CA ARG A 259 9.97 16.41 34.29
C ARG A 259 10.57 17.70 33.75
N TYR A 260 10.74 17.75 32.45
CA TYR A 260 11.31 18.88 31.73
C TYR A 260 10.25 19.71 31.01
N LYS A 261 10.40 21.03 31.09
CA LYS A 261 9.63 22.01 30.33
C LYS A 261 10.40 22.43 29.07
N VAL A 262 9.69 22.88 28.06
CA VAL A 262 10.27 23.49 26.87
C VAL A 262 10.78 24.89 27.22
N GLY A 263 12.06 25.15 26.99
CA GLY A 263 12.71 26.44 27.06
C GLY A 263 12.60 27.23 25.76
N ASP A 264 13.72 27.75 25.30
CA ASP A 264 13.78 28.49 24.05
C ASP A 264 13.75 27.51 22.85
N VAL A 265 13.04 27.93 21.80
CA VAL A 265 12.96 27.18 20.55
C VAL A 265 13.69 27.96 19.48
N THR A 266 14.76 27.37 18.94
CA THR A 266 15.54 27.95 17.83
C THR A 266 15.32 27.13 16.58
N MET A 267 14.96 27.78 15.50
CA MET A 267 14.76 27.18 14.17
C MET A 267 15.85 27.69 13.25
N ILE A 268 16.58 26.78 12.57
CA ILE A 268 17.63 27.14 11.61
C ILE A 268 17.26 26.57 10.25
N ALA A 269 17.27 27.41 9.21
CA ALA A 269 17.06 26.99 7.83
C ALA A 269 18.29 27.37 6.99
N TYR A 270 18.93 26.38 6.37
CA TYR A 270 20.16 26.57 5.61
C TYR A 270 20.27 25.66 4.37
N ARG A 271 21.21 25.99 3.47
CA ARG A 271 21.58 25.15 2.32
C ARG A 271 22.98 24.56 2.54
N ASN A 272 23.19 23.33 2.07
CA ASN A 272 24.48 22.62 2.21
C ASN A 272 25.65 23.29 1.44
N LYS A 273 25.39 24.17 0.49
CA LYS A 273 26.41 24.83 -0.33
C LYS A 273 26.20 26.34 -0.27
N GLY A 274 27.13 27.04 0.35
CA GLY A 274 27.24 28.49 0.34
C GLY A 274 27.14 29.12 1.73
N GLY A 275 28.16 29.90 2.08
CA GLY A 275 28.09 30.84 3.22
C GLY A 275 27.06 31.90 2.88
N GLY A 276 26.08 32.07 3.76
CA GLY A 276 25.11 33.13 3.71
C GLY A 276 25.19 33.96 4.97
N THR A 277 24.68 35.20 4.96
CA THR A 277 24.52 35.97 6.17
C THR A 277 23.29 35.50 6.95
N PRO A 278 23.41 35.22 8.27
CA PRO A 278 22.25 34.84 9.07
C PRO A 278 21.31 36.03 9.26
N ASP A 279 20.04 35.80 9.02
CA ASP A 279 18.96 36.74 9.38
C ASP A 279 18.19 36.12 10.56
N THR A 280 18.14 36.83 11.69
CA THR A 280 17.56 36.37 12.95
C THR A 280 16.24 37.10 13.22
N ILE A 281 15.16 36.30 13.26
CA ILE A 281 13.80 36.82 13.36
C ILE A 281 13.12 36.23 14.60
N ALA A 282 12.66 37.11 15.49
CA ALA A 282 11.81 36.69 16.61
C ALA A 282 10.40 36.35 16.12
N THR A 283 9.89 35.16 16.52
CA THR A 283 8.57 34.70 16.14
C THR A 283 7.77 34.27 17.38
N PRO A 284 6.43 34.15 17.29
CA PRO A 284 5.61 33.70 18.43
C PRO A 284 5.92 32.26 18.91
N ARG A 285 6.74 31.52 18.16
CA ARG A 285 7.11 30.14 18.48
C ARG A 285 8.57 29.94 18.85
N GLY A 286 9.36 30.99 18.80
CA GLY A 286 10.78 31.00 19.07
C GLY A 286 11.56 31.83 18.06
N THR A 287 12.87 31.67 18.02
CA THR A 287 13.78 32.42 17.14
C THR A 287 14.00 31.64 15.84
N LEU A 288 13.78 32.29 14.71
CA LEU A 288 14.09 31.73 13.38
C LEU A 288 15.40 32.37 12.88
N ILE A 289 16.37 31.53 12.54
CA ILE A 289 17.64 31.94 11.91
C ILE A 289 17.61 31.40 10.48
N GLN A 290 17.55 32.33 9.54
CA GLN A 290 17.61 32.02 8.10
C GLN A 290 18.96 32.41 7.52
N MET A 291 19.62 31.48 6.83
CA MET A 291 20.83 31.80 6.05
C MET A 291 20.42 32.37 4.71
N GLN A 292 20.83 33.61 4.45
CA GLN A 292 20.52 34.32 3.19
C GLN A 292 21.50 33.93 2.07
N PRO A 293 21.08 33.89 0.79
CA PRO A 293 19.73 34.22 0.31
C PRO A 293 18.74 33.06 0.50
N SER A 294 17.66 33.34 1.23
CA SER A 294 16.56 32.41 1.44
C SER A 294 15.27 32.97 0.84
N ARG A 295 14.52 32.13 0.13
CA ARG A 295 13.17 32.46 -0.36
C ARG A 295 12.09 31.90 0.56
N LEU A 296 12.37 31.72 1.86
CA LEU A 296 11.41 31.19 2.81
C LEU A 296 10.65 32.34 3.50
N ARG A 297 9.34 32.27 3.52
CA ARG A 297 8.52 33.20 4.31
C ARG A 297 8.71 32.94 5.80
N HIS A 298 8.87 33.96 6.60
CA HIS A 298 9.19 33.89 8.02
C HIS A 298 8.15 33.16 8.87
N GLN A 299 6.91 33.07 8.42
CA GLN A 299 5.81 32.40 9.13
C GLN A 299 5.77 30.91 8.92
N LEU A 300 6.37 30.37 7.85
CA LEU A 300 6.18 28.99 7.44
C LEU A 300 6.71 27.97 8.46
N MET A 301 7.95 28.10 8.89
CA MET A 301 8.53 27.18 9.89
C MET A 301 7.85 27.30 11.25
N PRO A 302 7.62 28.51 11.81
CA PRO A 302 6.92 28.67 13.09
C PRO A 302 5.50 28.06 13.10
N GLU A 303 4.78 28.10 11.99
CA GLU A 303 3.45 27.47 11.87
C GLU A 303 3.52 25.93 11.97
N CYS A 304 4.63 25.32 11.57
CA CYS A 304 4.86 23.88 11.70
C CYS A 304 5.24 23.46 13.12
N VAL A 305 5.80 24.36 13.93
CA VAL A 305 6.28 24.07 15.28
C VAL A 305 5.11 23.92 16.26
N THR A 306 5.05 22.78 16.94
CA THR A 306 4.02 22.46 17.94
C THR A 306 4.48 22.72 19.38
N PHE A 307 5.76 22.87 19.61
CA PHE A 307 6.33 23.23 20.90
C PHE A 307 5.84 24.59 21.42
N ARG A 308 5.75 24.73 22.74
CA ARG A 308 5.44 25.99 23.42
C ARG A 308 6.31 26.15 24.63
N LYS A 309 7.04 27.29 24.72
CA LYS A 309 7.84 27.67 25.89
C LYS A 309 7.02 27.54 27.18
N GLY A 310 7.60 26.96 28.23
CA GLY A 310 7.01 26.78 29.53
C GLY A 310 6.08 25.59 29.70
N ARG A 311 5.67 24.91 28.62
CA ARG A 311 4.92 23.64 28.71
C ARG A 311 5.83 22.45 28.86
N TYR A 312 5.33 21.38 29.47
CA TYR A 312 6.07 20.13 29.55
C TYR A 312 6.40 19.60 28.15
N PHE A 313 7.63 19.12 27.99
CA PHE A 313 8.10 18.52 26.76
C PHE A 313 7.27 17.28 26.40
N SER A 314 7.08 17.07 25.10
CA SER A 314 6.34 15.91 24.57
C SER A 314 7.00 15.39 23.29
N VAL A 315 7.35 14.10 23.28
CA VAL A 315 7.85 13.43 22.05
C VAL A 315 6.82 13.47 20.94
N ARG A 316 5.53 13.46 21.28
CA ARG A 316 4.45 13.63 20.29
C ARG A 316 4.54 14.99 19.60
N ASP A 317 4.86 16.06 20.35
CA ASP A 317 5.00 17.40 19.74
C ASP A 317 6.27 17.47 18.87
N MET A 318 7.33 16.79 19.25
CA MET A 318 8.53 16.64 18.41
C MET A 318 8.18 15.93 17.08
N ASN A 319 7.54 14.77 17.16
CA ASN A 319 7.14 14.01 15.99
C ASN A 319 6.14 14.77 15.11
N ASN A 320 5.20 15.52 15.71
CA ASN A 320 4.27 16.36 14.97
C ASN A 320 4.98 17.51 14.24
N THR A 321 5.94 18.15 14.90
CA THR A 321 6.76 19.22 14.28
C THR A 321 7.55 18.64 13.10
N GLN A 322 8.24 17.52 13.31
CA GLN A 322 8.98 16.84 12.25
C GLN A 322 8.08 16.46 11.07
N THR A 323 6.92 15.86 11.36
CA THR A 323 5.95 15.46 10.32
C THR A 323 5.43 16.66 9.52
N ARG A 324 5.14 17.78 10.19
CA ARG A 324 4.67 19.02 9.51
C ARG A 324 5.74 19.60 8.62
N LEU A 325 6.98 19.70 9.10
CA LEU A 325 8.12 20.19 8.33
C LEU A 325 8.43 19.27 7.14
N SER A 326 8.44 17.95 7.34
CA SER A 326 8.67 16.99 6.25
C SER A 326 7.61 17.07 5.16
N ARG A 327 6.35 17.30 5.53
CA ARG A 327 5.24 17.41 4.58
C ARG A 327 5.25 18.66 3.71
N LEU A 328 6.02 19.67 4.08
CA LEU A 328 6.26 20.82 3.20
C LEU A 328 7.00 20.39 1.92
N GLY A 329 7.80 19.31 1.99
CA GLY A 329 8.55 18.79 0.85
C GLY A 329 9.67 19.70 0.35
N ILE A 330 10.06 20.69 1.15
CA ILE A 330 11.12 21.67 0.80
C ILE A 330 12.44 21.39 1.53
N PHE A 331 12.44 20.49 2.50
CA PHE A 331 13.61 20.11 3.28
C PHE A 331 13.99 18.65 3.02
N ASN A 332 15.27 18.39 2.77
CA ASN A 332 15.82 17.05 2.61
C ASN A 332 16.28 16.44 3.95
N ALA A 333 16.63 17.29 4.93
CA ALA A 333 16.97 16.84 6.26
C ALA A 333 16.34 17.76 7.31
N ILE A 334 15.79 17.15 8.36
CA ILE A 334 15.16 17.85 9.49
C ILE A 334 15.69 17.17 10.74
N ASN A 335 16.44 17.90 11.54
CA ASN A 335 16.93 17.43 12.82
C ASN A 335 16.31 18.27 13.95
N ILE A 336 15.78 17.60 14.99
CA ILE A 336 15.19 18.24 16.16
C ILE A 336 15.90 17.70 17.38
N GLU A 337 16.65 18.55 18.03
CA GLU A 337 17.40 18.28 19.25
C GLU A 337 16.81 19.05 20.41
N ALA A 338 16.70 18.38 21.56
CA ALA A 338 16.30 19.03 22.80
C ALA A 338 17.43 18.83 23.80
N MET A 339 18.03 19.92 24.24
CA MET A 339 19.19 19.93 25.12
C MET A 339 18.86 20.68 26.41
N PRO A 340 19.31 20.16 27.58
CA PRO A 340 19.22 20.94 28.81
C PRO A 340 20.08 22.19 28.69
N ASP A 341 19.55 23.30 29.15
CA ASP A 341 20.31 24.53 29.26
C ASP A 341 21.32 24.35 30.40
N SER A 342 22.60 24.57 30.11
CA SER A 342 23.67 24.45 31.11
C SER A 342 23.48 25.41 32.30
N ALA A 343 22.83 26.53 32.11
CA ALA A 343 22.49 27.51 33.16
C ALA A 343 21.25 27.08 33.99
N SER A 344 20.40 26.19 33.49
CA SER A 344 19.09 25.86 34.07
C SER A 344 18.85 24.36 34.24
N ILE A 345 19.90 23.55 34.42
CA ILE A 345 19.76 22.13 34.79
C ILE A 345 18.89 22.01 36.05
N ALA A 346 19.03 22.92 37.00
CA ALA A 346 18.18 22.99 38.19
C ALA A 346 16.70 23.30 37.88
N ASP A 347 16.39 24.02 36.84
CA ASP A 347 15.03 24.39 36.48
C ASP A 347 14.32 23.36 35.59
N HIS A 348 14.99 22.24 35.26
CA HIS A 348 14.46 21.19 34.36
C HIS A 348 13.88 21.73 33.05
N THR A 349 14.65 22.58 32.36
CA THR A 349 14.28 23.20 31.12
C THR A 349 15.09 22.64 29.94
N LEU A 350 14.43 22.40 28.81
CA LEU A 350 15.02 21.91 27.55
C LEU A 350 14.90 22.98 26.47
N ASN A 351 16.02 23.47 25.96
CA ASN A 351 16.05 24.27 24.75
C ASN A 351 15.94 23.36 23.52
N VAL A 352 15.09 23.73 22.57
CA VAL A 352 14.82 22.93 21.37
C VAL A 352 15.46 23.60 20.17
N LEU A 353 16.36 22.89 19.51
CA LEU A 353 16.98 23.28 18.26
C LEU A 353 16.37 22.49 17.10
N ILE A 354 15.82 23.19 16.11
CA ILE A 354 15.23 22.62 14.89
C ILE A 354 16.10 23.06 13.72
N SER A 355 16.89 22.15 13.15
CA SER A 355 17.76 22.40 12.02
C SER A 355 17.19 21.79 10.75
N CYS A 356 16.93 22.61 9.75
CA CYS A 356 16.34 22.19 8.47
C CYS A 356 17.28 22.54 7.32
N THR A 357 17.62 21.54 6.50
CA THR A 357 18.41 21.72 5.29
C THR A 357 17.47 21.72 4.09
N PHE A 358 17.55 22.73 3.25
CA PHE A 358 16.74 22.81 2.03
C PHE A 358 17.12 21.73 1.03
N ASP A 359 16.11 21.13 0.42
CA ASP A 359 16.24 20.29 -0.76
C ASP A 359 16.44 21.15 -2.03
N THR A 360 16.73 20.49 -3.16
CA THR A 360 16.75 21.13 -4.47
C THR A 360 15.36 21.69 -4.78
N PRO A 361 15.24 22.98 -5.11
CA PRO A 361 13.94 23.59 -5.32
C PRO A 361 13.25 23.08 -6.60
N LEU A 362 14.03 22.64 -7.58
CA LEU A 362 13.55 22.20 -8.88
C LEU A 362 13.78 20.68 -9.04
N GLU A 363 12.73 19.98 -9.39
CA GLU A 363 12.74 18.54 -9.72
C GLU A 363 12.26 18.37 -11.14
N ALA A 364 12.98 17.53 -11.91
CA ALA A 364 12.57 17.08 -13.22
C ALA A 364 12.30 15.57 -13.17
N THR A 365 11.18 15.13 -13.74
CA THR A 365 10.75 13.74 -13.81
C THR A 365 10.63 13.31 -15.25
N ILE A 366 11.22 12.18 -15.59
CA ILE A 366 11.02 11.51 -16.88
C ILE A 366 10.55 10.10 -16.56
N GLU A 367 9.35 9.74 -17.02
CA GLU A 367 8.78 8.41 -16.82
C GLU A 367 8.42 7.81 -18.17
N LEU A 368 8.90 6.58 -18.40
CA LEU A 368 8.53 5.78 -19.55
C LEU A 368 7.67 4.63 -19.04
N ASN A 369 6.49 4.49 -19.60
CA ASN A 369 5.58 3.42 -19.23
C ASN A 369 5.10 2.66 -20.47
N ALA A 370 4.56 1.47 -20.24
CA ALA A 370 3.86 0.70 -21.25
C ALA A 370 2.53 0.23 -20.64
N SER A 371 1.45 0.49 -21.33
CA SER A 371 0.13 0.05 -20.92
C SER A 371 -0.28 -1.21 -21.69
N SER A 372 -0.92 -2.15 -20.99
CA SER A 372 -1.60 -3.29 -21.62
C SER A 372 -2.97 -3.41 -20.97
N LYS A 373 -4.02 -3.29 -21.81
CA LYS A 373 -5.40 -3.30 -21.34
C LYS A 373 -6.08 -4.65 -21.67
N SER A 374 -7.02 -5.08 -20.86
CA SER A 374 -7.73 -6.35 -21.03
C SER A 374 -8.57 -6.43 -22.32
N ASN A 375 -8.82 -5.30 -22.97
CA ASN A 375 -9.45 -5.20 -24.28
C ASN A 375 -8.45 -5.25 -25.45
N SER A 376 -7.28 -5.85 -25.22
CA SER A 376 -6.22 -6.06 -26.22
C SER A 376 -5.53 -4.79 -26.74
N TYR A 377 -5.65 -3.66 -26.03
CA TYR A 377 -4.83 -2.48 -26.31
C TYR A 377 -3.51 -2.56 -25.59
N ILE A 378 -2.45 -2.24 -26.31
CA ILE A 378 -1.09 -2.12 -25.77
C ILE A 378 -0.44 -0.86 -26.35
N GLY A 379 0.38 -0.19 -25.56
CA GLY A 379 1.12 0.96 -26.07
C GLY A 379 2.09 1.58 -25.09
N PRO A 380 3.10 2.30 -25.60
CA PRO A 380 4.02 3.10 -24.80
C PRO A 380 3.39 4.41 -24.36
N GLY A 381 3.84 4.90 -23.24
CA GLY A 381 3.55 6.24 -22.75
C GLY A 381 4.81 6.92 -22.23
N VAL A 382 4.82 8.23 -22.26
CA VAL A 382 5.87 9.10 -21.72
C VAL A 382 5.23 10.18 -20.85
N LEU A 383 5.87 10.46 -19.70
CA LEU A 383 5.56 11.59 -18.86
C LEU A 383 6.82 12.40 -18.65
N LEU A 384 6.74 13.69 -18.91
CA LEU A 384 7.78 14.67 -18.62
C LEU A 384 7.23 15.66 -17.60
N GLY A 385 7.89 15.79 -16.46
CA GLY A 385 7.42 16.64 -15.37
C GLY A 385 8.51 17.61 -14.90
N ILE A 386 8.11 18.81 -14.54
CA ILE A 386 8.93 19.77 -13.81
C ILE A 386 8.14 20.26 -12.61
N MET A 387 8.75 20.25 -11.42
CA MET A 387 8.15 20.73 -10.20
C MET A 387 9.09 21.70 -9.48
N ASN A 388 8.57 22.85 -9.09
CA ASN A 388 9.21 23.76 -8.15
C ASN A 388 8.54 23.63 -6.79
N ARG A 389 9.30 23.26 -5.76
CA ARG A 389 8.77 22.93 -4.42
C ARG A 389 8.52 24.14 -3.52
N ASN A 390 8.94 25.35 -3.94
CA ASN A 390 8.80 26.56 -3.13
C ASN A 390 8.80 27.82 -4.01
N ILE A 391 7.85 27.91 -4.93
CA ILE A 391 7.86 28.94 -5.98
C ILE A 391 7.69 30.37 -5.42
N PHE A 392 6.87 30.53 -4.36
CA PHE A 392 6.57 31.83 -3.75
C PHE A 392 7.16 31.99 -2.33
N GLY A 393 7.95 31.04 -1.86
CA GLY A 393 8.61 31.11 -0.55
C GLY A 393 7.77 30.61 0.64
N GLY A 394 6.53 30.23 0.44
CA GLY A 394 5.64 29.69 1.47
C GLY A 394 5.43 28.18 1.39
N GLY A 395 6.36 27.45 0.73
CA GLY A 395 6.23 26.00 0.52
C GLY A 395 5.21 25.66 -0.57
N GLU A 396 4.85 26.64 -1.41
CA GLU A 396 3.95 26.40 -2.53
C GLU A 396 4.65 25.56 -3.61
N GLN A 397 4.03 24.44 -3.98
CA GLN A 397 4.52 23.54 -5.00
C GLN A 397 3.82 23.83 -6.32
N PHE A 398 4.61 24.13 -7.34
CA PHE A 398 4.10 24.34 -8.70
C PHE A 398 4.68 23.26 -9.60
N SER A 399 3.82 22.53 -10.30
CA SER A 399 4.23 21.49 -11.24
C SER A 399 3.57 21.66 -12.59
N VAL A 400 4.33 21.32 -13.63
CA VAL A 400 3.84 21.15 -15.00
C VAL A 400 4.24 19.77 -15.47
N GLN A 401 3.30 19.03 -16.02
CA GLN A 401 3.50 17.69 -16.55
C GLN A 401 2.97 17.62 -17.98
N LEU A 402 3.75 17.03 -18.85
CA LEU A 402 3.37 16.68 -20.22
C LEU A 402 3.26 15.17 -20.31
N THR A 403 2.14 14.67 -20.78
CA THR A 403 1.89 13.25 -21.01
C THR A 403 1.66 12.97 -22.48
N GLY A 404 2.21 11.88 -22.97
CA GLY A 404 1.96 11.40 -24.30
C GLY A 404 1.79 9.88 -24.26
N SER A 405 0.75 9.35 -24.92
CA SER A 405 0.58 7.91 -25.07
C SER A 405 0.14 7.55 -26.49
N TYR A 406 0.56 6.38 -26.93
CA TYR A 406 0.14 5.80 -28.19
C TYR A 406 -0.30 4.36 -27.93
N GLU A 407 -1.50 4.01 -28.39
CA GLU A 407 -2.07 2.68 -28.16
C GLU A 407 -2.49 2.05 -29.49
N TRP A 408 -2.20 0.75 -29.64
CA TRP A 408 -2.68 -0.07 -30.76
C TRP A 408 -3.35 -1.33 -30.24
N GLN A 409 -4.30 -1.85 -31.00
CA GLN A 409 -5.00 -3.08 -30.68
C GLN A 409 -4.23 -4.31 -31.17
N THR A 410 -4.05 -5.29 -30.30
CA THR A 410 -3.45 -6.60 -30.61
C THR A 410 -4.56 -7.66 -30.57
N GLY A 411 -4.78 -8.43 -31.65
CA GLY A 411 -5.77 -9.51 -31.67
C GLY A 411 -6.09 -10.01 -33.08
N LYS A 412 -6.89 -11.08 -33.17
CA LYS A 412 -7.27 -11.70 -34.46
C LYS A 412 -8.26 -10.87 -35.29
N SER A 413 -8.98 -9.96 -34.68
CA SER A 413 -9.83 -8.99 -35.38
C SER A 413 -8.98 -7.76 -35.71
N ARG A 414 -8.11 -7.92 -36.70
CA ARG A 414 -7.37 -6.82 -37.31
C ARG A 414 -8.30 -5.95 -38.18
N SER A 415 -9.12 -5.13 -37.57
CA SER A 415 -9.45 -3.89 -38.27
C SER A 415 -8.25 -2.95 -38.04
N SER A 416 -7.66 -2.44 -39.10
CA SER A 416 -6.54 -1.46 -39.11
C SER A 416 -6.91 -0.10 -38.46
N VAL A 417 -7.91 -0.08 -37.63
CA VAL A 417 -8.80 1.02 -37.28
C VAL A 417 -8.53 1.56 -35.86
N PHE A 418 -7.73 0.86 -35.03
CA PHE A 418 -7.74 1.14 -33.59
C PHE A 418 -6.42 1.66 -33.02
N ASN A 419 -5.70 2.47 -33.75
CA ASN A 419 -4.61 3.22 -33.15
C ASN A 419 -5.17 4.50 -32.55
N SER A 420 -4.78 4.81 -31.30
CA SER A 420 -5.13 6.09 -30.68
C SER A 420 -3.87 6.75 -30.12
N TYR A 421 -3.85 8.07 -30.12
CA TYR A 421 -2.85 8.80 -29.34
C TYR A 421 -3.52 9.85 -28.48
N GLU A 422 -2.93 10.05 -27.31
CA GLU A 422 -3.38 11.01 -26.32
C GLU A 422 -2.20 11.90 -25.93
N LEU A 423 -2.46 13.19 -25.89
CA LEU A 423 -1.52 14.21 -25.44
C LEU A 423 -2.18 15.01 -24.32
N GLY A 424 -1.49 15.15 -23.20
CA GLY A 424 -1.99 15.88 -22.05
C GLY A 424 -0.97 16.89 -21.53
N ILE A 425 -1.47 17.98 -21.00
CA ILE A 425 -0.71 18.92 -20.17
C ILE A 425 -1.47 19.13 -18.86
N SER A 426 -0.79 18.93 -17.75
CA SER A 426 -1.32 19.14 -16.42
C SER A 426 -0.48 20.19 -15.69
N THR A 427 -1.14 21.19 -15.11
CA THR A 427 -0.50 22.22 -14.29
C THR A 427 -1.14 22.22 -12.92
N SER A 428 -0.34 22.14 -11.85
CA SER A 428 -0.83 22.11 -10.47
C SER A 428 -0.09 23.11 -9.60
N LEU A 429 -0.86 23.84 -8.78
CA LEU A 429 -0.35 24.70 -7.71
C LEU A 429 -0.92 24.20 -6.38
N ALA A 430 -0.08 23.67 -5.51
CA ALA A 430 -0.45 23.22 -4.17
C ALA A 430 0.12 24.18 -3.11
N VAL A 431 -0.74 24.73 -2.26
CA VAL A 431 -0.42 25.67 -1.20
C VAL A 431 -0.59 24.97 0.15
N PRO A 432 0.44 24.91 1.04
CA PRO A 432 0.39 24.14 2.29
C PRO A 432 -0.43 24.85 3.41
N ARG A 433 -1.55 25.44 3.04
CA ARG A 433 -2.52 26.06 3.94
C ARG A 433 -3.90 26.09 3.30
N LEU A 434 -4.97 26.18 4.10
CA LEU A 434 -6.31 26.42 3.57
C LEU A 434 -6.46 27.89 3.18
N LEU A 435 -6.67 28.14 1.90
CA LEU A 435 -7.07 29.45 1.37
C LEU A 435 -8.59 29.59 1.47
N ALA A 436 -9.11 29.47 2.70
CA ALA A 436 -10.53 29.48 3.01
C ALA A 436 -10.88 30.66 3.91
N PRO A 437 -12.16 31.13 3.93
CA PRO A 437 -12.64 32.13 4.87
C PRO A 437 -12.32 31.74 6.33
N GLY A 438 -12.09 32.72 7.19
CA GLY A 438 -11.57 32.53 8.56
C GLY A 438 -12.39 31.60 9.43
N PHE A 439 -13.71 31.49 9.20
CA PHE A 439 -14.62 30.60 9.93
C PHE A 439 -14.44 29.13 9.57
N ILE A 440 -13.79 28.80 8.43
CA ILE A 440 -13.47 27.43 8.01
C ILE A 440 -12.08 27.00 8.50
N LYS A 441 -11.23 27.95 8.92
CA LYS A 441 -9.86 27.70 9.38
C LYS A 441 -9.88 26.94 10.70
N ARG A 442 -9.96 25.61 10.65
CA ARG A 442 -9.80 24.73 11.81
C ARG A 442 -8.33 24.50 12.09
N ARG A 443 -7.97 24.51 13.38
CA ARG A 443 -6.63 24.13 13.87
C ARG A 443 -6.51 22.61 13.78
N ASN A 444 -6.14 22.11 12.62
CA ASN A 444 -6.05 20.69 12.35
C ASN A 444 -4.75 20.10 12.87
N TRP A 445 -4.78 18.78 13.07
CA TRP A 445 -3.66 17.98 13.56
C TRP A 445 -2.45 18.01 12.61
N ASN A 446 -2.68 18.23 11.31
CA ASN A 446 -1.70 18.14 10.24
C ASN A 446 -1.75 19.36 9.30
N LEU A 447 -0.76 19.48 8.40
CA LEU A 447 -0.80 20.47 7.33
C LEU A 447 -2.05 20.27 6.47
N ASN A 448 -2.70 21.39 6.17
CA ASN A 448 -3.82 21.45 5.25
C ASN A 448 -3.31 21.96 3.91
N TRP A 449 -3.89 21.49 2.83
CA TRP A 449 -3.51 21.89 1.50
C TRP A 449 -4.68 22.52 0.74
N THR A 450 -4.37 23.55 -0.03
CA THR A 450 -5.24 24.03 -1.11
C THR A 450 -4.55 23.72 -2.41
N ARG A 451 -5.23 23.03 -3.31
CA ARG A 451 -4.67 22.63 -4.60
C ARG A 451 -5.53 23.15 -5.74
N PHE A 452 -4.89 23.80 -6.69
CA PHE A 452 -5.46 24.20 -7.97
C PHE A 452 -4.84 23.31 -9.04
N THR A 453 -5.67 22.73 -9.90
CA THR A 453 -5.20 21.88 -11.01
C THR A 453 -5.90 22.31 -12.29
N LEU A 454 -5.11 22.41 -13.35
CA LEU A 454 -5.55 22.73 -14.69
C LEU A 454 -5.00 21.69 -15.63
N ASP A 455 -5.89 20.92 -16.27
CA ASP A 455 -5.52 19.88 -17.19
C ASP A 455 -6.15 20.14 -18.56
N PHE A 456 -5.41 19.82 -19.59
CA PHE A 456 -5.88 19.79 -20.95
C PHE A 456 -5.43 18.49 -21.59
N ASP A 457 -6.39 17.70 -22.08
CA ASP A 457 -6.17 16.41 -22.72
C ASP A 457 -6.73 16.44 -24.14
N PHE A 458 -5.94 15.96 -25.07
CA PHE A 458 -6.33 15.80 -26.47
C PHE A 458 -6.22 14.33 -26.85
N LEU A 459 -7.36 13.73 -27.18
CA LEU A 459 -7.47 12.36 -27.64
C LEU A 459 -7.81 12.34 -29.13
N ASN A 460 -6.96 11.71 -29.93
CA ASN A 460 -7.24 11.43 -31.32
C ASN A 460 -7.38 9.92 -31.56
N ARG A 461 -8.53 9.53 -32.05
CA ARG A 461 -8.80 8.20 -32.58
C ARG A 461 -9.03 8.30 -34.08
N PRO A 462 -7.98 8.16 -34.88
CA PRO A 462 -8.11 8.19 -36.34
C PRO A 462 -9.20 7.20 -36.75
N HIS A 463 -10.05 7.58 -37.70
CA HIS A 463 -11.24 6.88 -38.20
C HIS A 463 -12.51 6.99 -37.35
N TYR A 464 -12.47 7.62 -36.18
CA TYR A 464 -13.66 7.82 -35.35
C TYR A 464 -13.87 9.28 -34.97
N PHE A 465 -13.00 9.81 -34.08
CA PHE A 465 -13.21 11.16 -33.57
C PHE A 465 -11.93 11.80 -33.05
N LYS A 466 -11.96 13.11 -32.90
CA LYS A 466 -11.01 13.92 -32.13
C LYS A 466 -11.77 14.61 -31.01
N MET A 467 -11.23 14.52 -29.81
CA MET A 467 -11.84 15.07 -28.60
C MET A 467 -10.81 15.86 -27.80
N ALA A 468 -11.21 17.02 -27.33
CA ALA A 468 -10.45 17.80 -26.37
C ALA A 468 -11.21 17.84 -25.03
N GLN A 469 -10.48 17.71 -23.95
CA GLN A 469 -11.01 17.83 -22.60
C GLN A 469 -10.21 18.86 -21.82
N PHE A 470 -10.92 19.75 -21.16
CA PHE A 470 -10.36 20.74 -20.26
C PHE A 470 -10.91 20.49 -18.87
N ASN A 471 -10.01 20.42 -17.88
CA ASN A 471 -10.39 20.28 -16.48
C ASN A 471 -9.75 21.39 -15.65
N PHE A 472 -10.54 22.03 -14.83
CA PHE A 472 -10.08 22.90 -13.77
C PHE A 472 -10.64 22.41 -12.45
N SER A 473 -9.81 22.28 -11.43
CA SER A 473 -10.26 21.91 -10.09
C SER A 473 -9.59 22.74 -9.00
N PHE A 474 -10.33 22.92 -7.93
CA PHE A 474 -9.92 23.62 -6.73
C PHE A 474 -10.29 22.75 -5.52
N ASN A 475 -9.30 22.32 -4.74
CA ASN A 475 -9.47 21.33 -3.69
C ASN A 475 -8.93 21.82 -2.35
N TYR A 476 -9.62 21.50 -1.27
CA TYR A 476 -9.15 21.58 0.11
C TYR A 476 -8.90 20.18 0.67
N ASP A 477 -7.65 19.90 1.05
CA ASP A 477 -7.28 18.64 1.68
C ASP A 477 -6.89 18.88 3.14
N TRP A 478 -7.50 18.15 4.07
CA TRP A 478 -7.14 18.22 5.49
C TRP A 478 -7.30 16.88 6.20
N GLN A 479 -6.65 16.73 7.34
CA GLN A 479 -6.81 15.59 8.23
C GLN A 479 -7.43 16.02 9.55
N SER A 480 -8.55 15.41 9.94
CA SER A 480 -9.19 15.64 11.23
C SER A 480 -8.59 14.78 12.35
N SER A 481 -8.00 13.65 11.99
CA SER A 481 -7.29 12.75 12.91
C SER A 481 -6.16 12.02 12.18
N ARG A 482 -5.42 11.17 12.93
CA ARG A 482 -4.38 10.29 12.37
C ARG A 482 -4.94 9.31 11.32
N TYR A 483 -6.23 9.00 11.42
CA TYR A 483 -6.90 7.97 10.63
C TYR A 483 -7.93 8.53 9.63
N SER A 484 -8.24 9.81 9.72
CA SER A 484 -9.32 10.43 8.94
C SER A 484 -8.80 11.58 8.10
N SER A 485 -9.00 11.50 6.80
CA SER A 485 -8.70 12.56 5.84
C SER A 485 -9.95 12.98 5.08
N HIS A 486 -9.96 14.24 4.65
CA HIS A 486 -11.06 14.87 3.96
C HIS A 486 -10.53 15.62 2.76
N THR A 487 -11.20 15.50 1.64
CA THR A 487 -11.01 16.33 0.45
C THR A 487 -12.34 16.99 0.10
N LEU A 488 -12.39 18.28 0.16
CA LEU A 488 -13.51 19.08 -0.35
C LEU A 488 -13.08 19.73 -1.65
N THR A 489 -13.81 19.49 -2.71
CA THR A 489 -13.67 20.16 -4.00
C THR A 489 -14.82 21.14 -4.17
N PRO A 490 -14.68 22.41 -3.74
CA PRO A 490 -15.77 23.38 -3.86
C PRO A 490 -16.16 23.65 -5.30
N PHE A 491 -15.20 23.50 -6.21
CA PHE A 491 -15.42 23.70 -7.64
C PHE A 491 -14.48 22.83 -8.49
N LYS A 492 -15.07 22.06 -9.39
CA LYS A 492 -14.41 21.38 -10.50
C LYS A 492 -15.22 21.63 -11.75
N LEU A 493 -14.58 22.07 -12.82
CA LEU A 493 -15.20 22.23 -14.12
C LEU A 493 -14.53 21.26 -15.10
N THR A 494 -15.30 20.38 -15.67
CA THR A 494 -14.87 19.55 -16.81
C THR A 494 -15.62 20.03 -18.04
N TYR A 495 -14.91 20.35 -19.10
CA TYR A 495 -15.45 20.64 -20.42
C TYR A 495 -14.93 19.63 -21.42
N THR A 496 -15.81 18.87 -21.99
CA THR A 496 -15.48 17.92 -23.06
C THR A 496 -16.01 18.45 -24.36
N ASN A 497 -15.17 18.50 -25.40
CA ASN A 497 -15.53 18.98 -26.72
C ASN A 497 -15.15 17.96 -27.79
N LEU A 498 -16.12 17.52 -28.53
CA LEU A 498 -15.96 16.65 -29.71
C LEU A 498 -15.64 17.54 -30.93
N LEU A 499 -14.34 17.56 -31.28
CA LEU A 499 -13.84 18.47 -32.31
C LEU A 499 -14.15 18.01 -33.74
N HIS A 500 -14.15 16.70 -33.95
CA HIS A 500 -14.38 16.12 -35.29
C HIS A 500 -14.88 14.68 -35.14
N THR A 501 -15.85 14.31 -35.99
CA THR A 501 -16.36 12.95 -36.12
C THR A 501 -16.20 12.48 -37.58
N THR A 502 -16.21 11.18 -37.77
CA THR A 502 -16.21 10.55 -39.10
C THR A 502 -17.59 9.93 -39.39
N GLU A 503 -17.91 9.70 -40.64
CA GLU A 503 -19.15 9.02 -41.03
C GLU A 503 -19.34 7.67 -40.34
N ALA A 504 -18.25 6.92 -40.14
CA ALA A 504 -18.28 5.65 -39.42
C ALA A 504 -18.72 5.83 -37.95
N PHE A 505 -18.22 6.87 -37.29
CA PHE A 505 -18.62 7.20 -35.93
C PHE A 505 -20.05 7.72 -35.85
N ASP A 506 -20.44 8.56 -36.77
CA ASP A 506 -21.79 9.13 -36.86
C ASP A 506 -22.85 8.03 -37.13
N SER A 507 -22.53 7.04 -37.96
CA SER A 507 -23.36 5.84 -38.14
C SER A 507 -23.55 5.04 -36.84
N ILE A 508 -22.49 4.87 -36.06
CA ILE A 508 -22.53 4.15 -34.77
C ILE A 508 -23.34 4.93 -33.74
N THR A 509 -23.14 6.23 -33.66
CA THR A 509 -23.88 7.10 -32.70
C THR A 509 -25.35 7.24 -33.14
N GLY A 510 -25.64 7.26 -34.42
CA GLY A 510 -27.00 7.24 -34.93
C GLY A 510 -27.77 5.96 -34.61
N ALA A 511 -27.07 4.81 -34.63
CA ALA A 511 -27.63 3.52 -34.25
C ALA A 511 -27.80 3.35 -32.72
N ASN A 512 -27.06 4.10 -31.91
CA ASN A 512 -27.07 4.00 -30.47
C ASN A 512 -27.09 5.38 -29.80
N PRO A 513 -28.28 5.92 -29.46
CA PRO A 513 -28.42 7.23 -28.80
C PRO A 513 -27.69 7.37 -27.47
N ALA A 514 -27.50 6.28 -26.72
CA ALA A 514 -26.74 6.32 -25.45
C ALA A 514 -25.26 6.64 -25.70
N ILE A 515 -24.72 6.18 -26.82
CA ILE A 515 -23.38 6.50 -27.28
C ILE A 515 -23.29 7.95 -27.72
N ALA A 516 -24.24 8.40 -28.50
CA ALA A 516 -24.33 9.80 -28.93
C ALA A 516 -24.31 10.76 -27.73
N LEU A 517 -25.09 10.45 -26.67
CA LEU A 517 -25.11 11.23 -25.42
C LEU A 517 -23.79 11.19 -24.68
N SER A 518 -23.04 10.08 -24.74
CA SER A 518 -21.77 9.96 -24.01
C SER A 518 -20.64 10.79 -24.59
N PHE A 519 -20.70 11.13 -25.88
CA PHE A 519 -19.71 11.94 -26.58
C PHE A 519 -20.17 13.38 -26.85
N ARG A 520 -21.33 13.77 -26.35
CA ARG A 520 -21.83 15.14 -26.51
C ARG A 520 -20.88 16.14 -25.83
N SER A 521 -20.62 17.26 -26.52
CA SER A 521 -19.95 18.40 -25.89
C SER A 521 -20.78 18.93 -24.73
N GLN A 522 -20.17 19.07 -23.55
CA GLN A 522 -20.89 19.46 -22.35
C GLN A 522 -19.96 20.04 -21.26
N TYR A 523 -20.52 20.90 -20.45
CA TYR A 523 -19.91 21.36 -19.20
C TYR A 523 -20.39 20.50 -18.02
N ILE A 524 -19.47 20.14 -17.13
CA ILE A 524 -19.78 19.42 -15.90
C ILE A 524 -19.18 20.22 -14.73
N PRO A 525 -19.88 21.26 -14.24
CA PRO A 525 -19.46 21.97 -13.02
C PRO A 525 -19.87 21.16 -11.80
N GLN A 526 -18.89 20.77 -10.97
CA GLN A 526 -19.08 19.86 -9.85
C GLN A 526 -18.64 20.47 -8.52
N LEU A 527 -19.33 20.09 -7.47
CA LEU A 527 -18.89 20.15 -6.07
C LEU A 527 -18.78 18.72 -5.55
N ALA A 528 -17.67 18.38 -4.90
CA ALA A 528 -17.45 17.04 -4.40
C ALA A 528 -16.85 17.05 -2.97
N TYR A 529 -17.18 16.02 -2.21
CA TYR A 529 -16.59 15.76 -0.91
C TYR A 529 -16.23 14.29 -0.78
N THR A 530 -14.97 14.05 -0.39
CA THR A 530 -14.47 12.70 -0.11
C THR A 530 -13.98 12.62 1.33
N TYR A 531 -14.44 11.60 2.03
CA TYR A 531 -13.99 11.19 3.35
C TYR A 531 -13.27 9.86 3.25
N THR A 532 -12.08 9.77 3.84
CA THR A 532 -11.34 8.51 3.93
C THR A 532 -10.97 8.24 5.39
N TYR A 533 -11.30 7.04 5.85
CA TYR A 533 -10.89 6.50 7.14
C TYR A 533 -10.00 5.28 6.90
N ASP A 534 -8.75 5.34 7.38
CA ASP A 534 -7.76 4.29 7.23
C ASP A 534 -7.12 3.99 8.58
N ARG A 535 -7.38 2.80 9.12
CA ARG A 535 -6.88 2.41 10.43
C ARG A 535 -6.53 0.93 10.50
N ALA A 536 -5.31 0.63 10.92
CA ALA A 536 -4.96 -0.65 11.52
C ALA A 536 -5.39 -0.63 13.00
N PHE A 537 -6.31 -1.50 13.39
CA PHE A 537 -6.77 -1.62 14.79
C PHE A 537 -5.72 -2.33 15.64
N ASP A 538 -5.12 -3.36 15.05
CA ASP A 538 -4.06 -4.19 15.59
C ASP A 538 -3.19 -4.76 14.46
N SER A 539 -2.30 -5.70 14.75
CA SER A 539 -1.45 -6.39 13.76
C SER A 539 -2.22 -7.38 12.87
N TYR A 540 -3.49 -7.65 13.18
CA TYR A 540 -4.33 -8.62 12.47
C TYR A 540 -5.45 -7.98 11.66
N ASN A 541 -5.88 -6.76 12.01
CA ASN A 541 -7.08 -6.15 11.46
C ASN A 541 -6.84 -4.72 11.00
N SER A 542 -7.23 -4.40 9.77
CA SER A 542 -7.28 -3.03 9.28
C SER A 542 -8.53 -2.77 8.45
N LEU A 543 -8.98 -1.53 8.49
CA LEU A 543 -10.15 -1.04 7.76
C LEU A 543 -9.78 0.21 6.98
N ASN A 544 -10.07 0.19 5.69
CA ASN A 544 -10.10 1.37 4.84
C ASN A 544 -11.54 1.62 4.38
N TRP A 545 -12.07 2.78 4.69
CA TRP A 545 -13.40 3.21 4.27
C TRP A 545 -13.30 4.53 3.55
N THR A 546 -13.74 4.56 2.30
CA THR A 546 -13.82 5.77 1.48
C THR A 546 -15.28 6.04 1.13
N PHE A 547 -15.73 7.26 1.37
CA PHE A 547 -17.05 7.76 1.00
C PHE A 547 -16.89 9.02 0.18
N THR A 548 -17.51 9.05 -1.00
CA THR A 548 -17.50 10.21 -1.90
C THR A 548 -18.93 10.58 -2.26
N VAL A 549 -19.25 11.87 -2.15
CA VAL A 549 -20.47 12.45 -2.68
C VAL A 549 -20.11 13.63 -3.56
N GLN A 550 -20.78 13.73 -4.69
CA GLN A 550 -20.61 14.83 -5.65
C GLN A 550 -21.95 15.24 -6.23
N GLU A 551 -22.08 16.51 -6.49
CA GLU A 551 -23.17 17.08 -7.24
C GLU A 551 -22.62 17.88 -8.43
N ALA A 552 -23.41 18.02 -9.47
CA ALA A 552 -23.07 18.80 -10.65
C ALA A 552 -24.21 19.72 -11.03
N GLY A 553 -23.87 20.95 -11.43
CA GLY A 553 -24.77 21.89 -12.07
C GLY A 553 -25.70 22.68 -11.17
N ASN A 554 -25.90 22.31 -9.89
CA ASN A 554 -26.86 22.94 -9.01
C ASN A 554 -26.60 24.42 -8.77
N LEU A 555 -25.33 24.80 -8.57
CA LEU A 555 -24.96 26.18 -8.38
C LEU A 555 -25.39 27.05 -9.56
N PHE A 556 -25.04 26.65 -10.77
CA PHE A 556 -25.38 27.39 -11.99
C PHE A 556 -26.89 27.37 -12.24
N TRP A 557 -27.52 26.21 -12.05
CA TRP A 557 -28.97 26.10 -12.18
C TRP A 557 -29.70 27.08 -11.24
N SER A 558 -29.30 27.17 -9.98
CA SER A 558 -29.87 28.08 -9.00
C SER A 558 -29.66 29.55 -9.38
N ILE A 559 -28.48 29.90 -9.93
CA ILE A 559 -28.21 31.24 -10.41
C ILE A 559 -29.14 31.58 -11.57
N TYR A 560 -29.29 30.72 -12.56
CA TYR A 560 -30.16 30.94 -13.72
C TYR A 560 -31.65 31.08 -13.31
N GLU A 561 -32.12 30.25 -12.34
CA GLU A 561 -33.48 30.38 -11.78
C GLU A 561 -33.68 31.72 -11.07
N ALA A 562 -32.73 32.16 -10.28
CA ALA A 562 -32.80 33.44 -9.60
C ALA A 562 -32.90 34.67 -10.58
N PHE A 563 -32.37 34.51 -11.80
CA PHE A 563 -32.49 35.48 -12.88
C PHE A 563 -33.69 35.25 -13.80
N GLY A 564 -34.64 34.36 -13.43
CA GLY A 564 -35.87 34.11 -14.16
C GLY A 564 -35.70 33.42 -15.53
N LYS A 565 -34.58 32.76 -15.79
CA LYS A 565 -34.37 31.98 -17.00
C LYS A 565 -34.91 30.57 -16.83
N HIS A 566 -35.98 30.25 -17.59
CA HIS A 566 -36.62 28.94 -17.60
C HIS A 566 -36.22 28.16 -18.86
N GLY A 567 -36.26 26.80 -18.79
CA GLY A 567 -35.87 25.90 -19.87
C GLY A 567 -34.48 25.33 -19.76
N GLU A 568 -33.96 24.75 -20.85
CA GLU A 568 -32.58 24.21 -20.90
C GLU A 568 -31.58 25.35 -20.76
N LYS A 569 -30.67 25.19 -19.82
CA LYS A 569 -29.70 26.23 -19.44
C LYS A 569 -28.32 25.88 -19.99
N GLU A 570 -27.65 26.89 -20.52
CA GLU A 570 -26.36 26.74 -21.21
C GLU A 570 -25.29 27.62 -20.58
N LEU A 571 -24.07 27.10 -20.51
CA LEU A 571 -22.85 27.86 -20.25
C LEU A 571 -22.13 28.06 -21.59
N PHE A 572 -21.88 29.30 -21.97
CA PHE A 572 -21.19 29.64 -23.22
C PHE A 572 -21.78 28.93 -24.48
N GLY A 573 -23.09 28.81 -24.55
CA GLY A 573 -23.77 28.17 -25.68
C GLY A 573 -23.74 26.63 -25.68
N THR A 574 -23.33 26.01 -24.59
CA THR A 574 -23.27 24.55 -24.41
C THR A 574 -24.02 24.16 -23.15
N PRO A 575 -24.92 23.17 -23.20
CA PRO A 575 -25.65 22.73 -22.02
C PRO A 575 -24.70 22.16 -20.93
N PHE A 576 -25.07 22.37 -19.68
CA PHE A 576 -24.35 21.79 -18.56
C PHE A 576 -25.13 20.64 -17.93
N SER A 577 -24.40 19.65 -17.45
CA SER A 577 -24.96 18.48 -16.78
C SER A 577 -25.38 18.81 -15.36
N GLN A 578 -26.54 18.23 -14.95
CA GLN A 578 -27.05 18.33 -13.59
C GLN A 578 -27.34 16.93 -13.04
N PHE A 579 -26.57 16.50 -12.02
CA PHE A 579 -26.72 15.20 -11.39
C PHE A 579 -26.18 15.20 -9.96
N VAL A 580 -26.55 14.17 -9.22
CA VAL A 580 -25.93 13.79 -7.95
C VAL A 580 -25.34 12.39 -8.05
N LYS A 581 -24.17 12.17 -7.44
CA LYS A 581 -23.50 10.87 -7.41
C LYS A 581 -22.92 10.63 -6.02
N GLY A 582 -23.15 9.43 -5.50
CA GLY A 582 -22.57 8.97 -4.25
C GLY A 582 -21.91 7.61 -4.44
N GLN A 583 -20.78 7.40 -3.75
CA GLN A 583 -20.07 6.13 -3.76
C GLN A 583 -19.47 5.86 -2.38
N THR A 584 -19.57 4.61 -1.93
CA THR A 584 -18.88 4.15 -0.72
C THR A 584 -18.12 2.87 -1.02
N GLN A 585 -16.89 2.79 -0.52
CA GLN A 585 -16.05 1.60 -0.60
C GLN A 585 -15.50 1.27 0.77
N LEU A 586 -15.66 0.03 1.17
CA LEU A 586 -15.14 -0.51 2.42
C LEU A 586 -14.21 -1.67 2.10
N ILE A 587 -12.96 -1.59 2.57
CA ILE A 587 -11.96 -2.66 2.45
C ILE A 587 -11.56 -3.08 3.86
N TYR A 588 -11.76 -4.35 4.17
CA TYR A 588 -11.39 -4.94 5.45
C TYR A 588 -10.34 -6.02 5.24
N ASN A 589 -9.18 -5.84 5.89
CA ASN A 589 -8.09 -6.80 5.87
C ASN A 589 -8.02 -7.51 7.21
N ARG A 590 -8.02 -8.84 7.18
CA ARG A 590 -7.86 -9.70 8.36
C ARG A 590 -6.70 -10.68 8.14
N ARG A 591 -5.70 -10.59 8.98
CA ARG A 591 -4.63 -11.58 9.06
C ARG A 591 -5.17 -12.80 9.81
N LEU A 592 -5.21 -13.96 9.15
CA LEU A 592 -5.75 -15.18 9.73
C LEU A 592 -4.69 -15.89 10.56
N TRP A 593 -3.52 -16.16 9.95
CA TRP A 593 -2.37 -16.80 10.57
C TRP A 593 -1.10 -16.61 9.73
N GLY A 594 0.08 -16.50 10.37
CA GLY A 594 1.34 -16.19 9.67
C GLY A 594 1.13 -15.01 8.73
N ASP A 595 1.47 -15.16 7.46
CA ASP A 595 1.25 -14.16 6.41
C ASP A 595 0.04 -14.47 5.52
N ASN A 596 -0.94 -15.20 6.07
CA ASN A 596 -2.21 -15.46 5.38
C ASN A 596 -3.21 -14.36 5.68
N TRP A 597 -3.75 -13.74 4.64
CA TRP A 597 -4.67 -12.62 4.74
C TRP A 597 -6.00 -12.93 4.05
N LEU A 598 -7.08 -12.55 4.68
CA LEU A 598 -8.40 -12.45 4.07
C LEU A 598 -8.70 -10.97 3.85
N VAL A 599 -8.86 -10.59 2.59
CA VAL A 599 -9.19 -9.22 2.19
C VAL A 599 -10.58 -9.21 1.58
N SER A 600 -11.44 -8.35 2.10
CA SER A 600 -12.82 -8.20 1.64
C SER A 600 -13.08 -6.77 1.23
N ARG A 601 -13.72 -6.56 0.09
CA ARG A 601 -14.13 -5.25 -0.41
C ARG A 601 -15.62 -5.27 -0.72
N VAL A 602 -16.31 -4.19 -0.34
CA VAL A 602 -17.68 -3.89 -0.79
C VAL A 602 -17.68 -2.47 -1.34
N LEU A 603 -18.23 -2.30 -2.54
CA LEU A 603 -18.37 -1.03 -3.21
C LEU A 603 -19.81 -0.85 -3.67
N VAL A 604 -20.41 0.28 -3.30
CA VAL A 604 -21.76 0.67 -3.73
C VAL A 604 -21.71 2.09 -4.26
N GLY A 605 -22.31 2.33 -5.40
CA GLY A 605 -22.40 3.65 -5.99
C GLY A 605 -23.74 3.89 -6.68
N ALA A 606 -24.22 5.13 -6.61
CA ALA A 606 -25.44 5.56 -7.30
C ALA A 606 -25.25 6.95 -7.89
N ALA A 607 -25.78 7.18 -9.09
CA ALA A 607 -25.79 8.47 -9.77
C ALA A 607 -27.16 8.73 -10.40
N HIS A 608 -27.68 9.95 -10.24
CA HIS A 608 -29.00 10.33 -10.74
C HIS A 608 -28.97 11.70 -11.40
N ALA A 609 -29.38 11.75 -12.67
CA ALA A 609 -29.51 13.00 -13.43
C ALA A 609 -30.90 13.59 -13.25
N TYR A 610 -30.97 14.91 -13.16
CA TYR A 610 -32.21 15.67 -12.98
C TYR A 610 -32.08 17.09 -13.58
N GLY A 611 -33.17 17.85 -13.59
CA GLY A 611 -33.16 19.25 -14.02
C GLY A 611 -32.68 19.42 -15.45
N ASN A 612 -31.52 20.04 -15.62
CA ASN A 612 -30.93 20.36 -16.92
C ASN A 612 -30.37 19.14 -17.69
N ALA A 613 -30.19 18.01 -17.02
CA ALA A 613 -29.65 16.79 -17.65
C ALA A 613 -30.69 15.66 -17.61
N LYS A 614 -30.87 14.98 -18.74
CA LYS A 614 -31.71 13.78 -18.85
C LYS A 614 -30.97 12.54 -18.41
N GLU A 615 -29.67 12.46 -18.69
CA GLU A 615 -28.80 11.34 -18.40
C GLU A 615 -27.53 11.81 -17.68
N VAL A 616 -26.95 10.90 -16.87
CA VAL A 616 -25.63 11.11 -16.25
C VAL A 616 -24.57 11.04 -17.36
N PRO A 617 -23.61 11.99 -17.44
CA PRO A 617 -22.51 11.93 -18.40
C PRO A 617 -21.80 10.59 -18.37
N TYR A 618 -21.42 10.07 -19.52
CA TYR A 618 -20.77 8.77 -19.64
C TYR A 618 -19.50 8.66 -18.78
N ALA A 619 -18.68 9.69 -18.74
CA ALA A 619 -17.47 9.73 -17.92
C ALA A 619 -17.75 9.61 -16.41
N GLU A 620 -18.98 9.90 -15.98
CA GLU A 620 -19.41 9.84 -14.58
C GLU A 620 -20.25 8.58 -14.26
N GLN A 621 -20.58 7.77 -15.26
CA GLN A 621 -21.28 6.49 -15.05
C GLN A 621 -20.32 5.43 -14.49
N PHE A 622 -20.91 4.42 -13.84
CA PHE A 622 -20.18 3.29 -13.32
C PHE A 622 -20.01 2.18 -14.36
N TYR A 623 -18.95 1.39 -14.20
CA TYR A 623 -18.70 0.19 -15.00
C TYR A 623 -18.23 -0.97 -14.12
N ALA A 624 -18.36 -2.22 -14.61
CA ALA A 624 -17.92 -3.43 -13.92
C ALA A 624 -17.12 -4.34 -14.86
N GLY A 625 -16.30 -5.23 -14.25
CA GLY A 625 -15.37 -6.13 -14.94
C GLY A 625 -13.93 -5.62 -14.96
N GLY A 626 -13.00 -6.51 -15.23
CA GLY A 626 -11.56 -6.24 -15.31
C GLY A 626 -10.77 -6.55 -14.05
N ALA A 627 -9.47 -6.36 -14.12
CA ALA A 627 -8.48 -6.78 -13.14
C ALA A 627 -8.70 -6.26 -11.70
N ASN A 628 -9.35 -5.10 -11.52
CA ASN A 628 -9.62 -4.47 -10.22
C ASN A 628 -11.11 -4.46 -9.85
N SER A 629 -11.92 -5.25 -10.53
CA SER A 629 -13.37 -5.32 -10.37
C SER A 629 -13.79 -6.79 -10.29
N ILE A 630 -14.52 -7.31 -11.28
CA ILE A 630 -14.94 -8.72 -11.36
C ILE A 630 -14.03 -9.42 -12.36
N ARG A 631 -12.99 -10.10 -11.87
CA ARG A 631 -11.86 -10.61 -12.66
C ARG A 631 -12.21 -11.73 -13.65
N ALA A 632 -13.37 -12.32 -13.53
CA ALA A 632 -13.84 -13.31 -14.48
C ALA A 632 -14.39 -12.70 -15.80
N PHE A 633 -14.52 -11.38 -15.85
CA PHE A 633 -15.07 -10.66 -17.00
C PHE A 633 -14.12 -9.55 -17.47
N THR A 634 -14.13 -9.27 -18.76
CA THR A 634 -13.30 -8.18 -19.31
C THR A 634 -13.76 -6.82 -18.79
N VAL A 635 -12.89 -5.83 -18.89
CA VAL A 635 -13.21 -4.48 -18.42
C VAL A 635 -14.43 -3.93 -19.18
N ARG A 636 -15.39 -3.36 -18.42
CA ARG A 636 -16.60 -2.72 -18.95
C ARG A 636 -17.48 -3.64 -19.82
N SER A 637 -17.46 -4.94 -19.58
CA SER A 637 -18.25 -5.92 -20.35
C SER A 637 -19.53 -6.37 -19.65
N LEU A 638 -19.77 -5.90 -18.40
CA LEU A 638 -20.92 -6.30 -17.60
C LEU A 638 -21.98 -5.20 -17.51
N GLY A 639 -23.23 -5.58 -17.57
CA GLY A 639 -24.40 -4.74 -17.38
C GLY A 639 -24.79 -3.89 -18.59
N PRO A 640 -25.69 -2.90 -18.41
CA PRO A 640 -26.47 -2.72 -17.19
C PRO A 640 -27.48 -3.86 -16.98
N GLY A 641 -27.59 -4.32 -15.74
CA GLY A 641 -28.47 -5.43 -15.36
C GLY A 641 -28.27 -6.69 -16.19
N SER A 642 -29.36 -7.22 -16.75
CA SER A 642 -29.31 -8.38 -17.66
C SER A 642 -29.24 -8.00 -19.15
N TYR A 643 -29.01 -6.73 -19.48
CA TYR A 643 -28.86 -6.30 -20.87
C TYR A 643 -27.60 -6.90 -21.49
N ARG A 644 -27.75 -7.42 -22.70
CA ARG A 644 -26.66 -7.92 -23.55
C ARG A 644 -26.72 -7.21 -24.91
N PRO A 645 -25.63 -6.53 -25.34
CA PRO A 645 -25.61 -5.91 -26.67
C PRO A 645 -25.76 -6.97 -27.77
N PRO A 646 -26.36 -6.63 -28.92
CA PRO A 646 -26.42 -7.49 -30.10
C PRO A 646 -25.02 -7.91 -30.59
N GLU A 647 -24.92 -9.07 -31.24
CA GLU A 647 -23.60 -9.64 -31.62
C GLU A 647 -22.79 -8.76 -32.59
N ASN A 648 -23.46 -8.09 -33.51
CA ASN A 648 -22.85 -7.14 -34.47
C ASN A 648 -22.26 -5.88 -33.77
N VAL A 649 -22.63 -5.61 -32.51
CA VAL A 649 -22.16 -4.46 -31.72
C VAL A 649 -21.17 -4.88 -30.64
N ARG A 650 -21.08 -6.19 -30.28
CA ARG A 650 -20.19 -6.68 -29.21
C ARG A 650 -18.71 -6.50 -29.47
N ASP A 651 -18.33 -6.58 -30.76
CA ASP A 651 -16.95 -6.37 -31.18
C ASP A 651 -16.64 -4.87 -31.39
N SER A 652 -17.66 -4.01 -31.32
CA SER A 652 -17.50 -2.58 -31.35
C SER A 652 -17.20 -2.05 -29.93
N TYR A 653 -16.36 -1.07 -29.84
CA TYR A 653 -15.66 -0.45 -28.69
C TYR A 653 -16.56 0.12 -27.56
N PHE A 654 -17.77 -0.36 -27.36
CA PHE A 654 -18.71 0.30 -26.45
C PHE A 654 -18.79 -0.36 -25.08
N ASP A 655 -18.32 0.42 -24.15
CA ASP A 655 -18.29 0.08 -22.73
C ASP A 655 -19.71 -0.02 -22.17
N GLN A 656 -20.00 -1.11 -21.48
CA GLN A 656 -21.22 -1.26 -20.70
C GLN A 656 -21.12 -0.43 -19.43
N THR A 657 -22.08 0.47 -19.24
CA THR A 657 -22.11 1.37 -18.09
C THR A 657 -23.48 1.42 -17.42
N GLY A 658 -23.53 1.89 -16.19
CA GLY A 658 -24.76 2.06 -15.42
C GLY A 658 -24.72 3.24 -14.47
N THR A 659 -25.86 3.57 -13.89
CA THR A 659 -26.02 4.64 -12.91
C THR A 659 -26.11 4.13 -11.47
N PHE A 660 -26.16 2.82 -11.27
CA PHE A 660 -26.01 2.15 -9.99
C PHE A 660 -24.96 1.05 -10.12
N LYS A 661 -24.15 0.87 -9.08
CA LYS A 661 -23.09 -0.15 -9.04
C LYS A 661 -23.09 -0.85 -7.70
N PHE A 662 -22.94 -2.15 -7.74
CA PHE A 662 -22.63 -2.98 -6.57
C PHE A 662 -21.50 -3.93 -6.91
N GLU A 663 -20.46 -3.98 -6.07
CA GLU A 663 -19.39 -4.97 -6.13
C GLU A 663 -19.07 -5.49 -4.73
N ALA A 664 -18.82 -6.79 -4.65
CA ALA A 664 -18.31 -7.47 -3.46
C ALA A 664 -17.18 -8.43 -3.89
N ASN A 665 -16.03 -8.32 -3.24
CA ASN A 665 -14.85 -9.12 -3.54
C ASN A 665 -14.31 -9.69 -2.24
N VAL A 666 -13.90 -10.96 -2.30
CA VAL A 666 -13.20 -11.63 -1.20
C VAL A 666 -11.98 -12.31 -1.78
N GLU A 667 -10.81 -12.04 -1.20
CA GLU A 667 -9.53 -12.60 -1.64
C GLU A 667 -8.78 -13.19 -0.45
N TYR A 668 -8.45 -14.47 -0.52
CA TYR A 668 -7.55 -15.14 0.40
C TYR A 668 -6.14 -15.12 -0.19
N ARG A 669 -5.21 -14.46 0.48
CA ARG A 669 -3.79 -14.32 0.10
C ARG A 669 -2.94 -15.20 1.01
N PHE A 670 -2.04 -15.99 0.42
CA PHE A 670 -1.17 -16.89 1.18
C PHE A 670 0.25 -16.91 0.62
N PRO A 671 1.27 -17.03 1.48
CA PRO A 671 2.64 -17.13 1.03
C PRO A 671 2.89 -18.48 0.36
N ILE A 672 3.67 -18.51 -0.72
CA ILE A 672 4.13 -19.73 -1.38
C ILE A 672 5.61 -19.92 -1.06
N ILE A 673 6.45 -18.99 -1.49
CA ILE A 673 7.90 -19.02 -1.25
C ILE A 673 8.52 -17.63 -1.48
N GLY A 674 9.22 -17.09 -0.47
CA GLY A 674 9.85 -15.77 -0.57
C GLY A 674 8.87 -14.69 -1.02
N PRO A 675 9.16 -13.93 -2.07
CA PRO A 675 8.29 -12.87 -2.57
C PRO A 675 7.07 -13.39 -3.37
N LEU A 676 6.96 -14.70 -3.58
CA LEU A 676 5.86 -15.29 -4.32
C LEU A 676 4.70 -15.67 -3.40
N HIS A 677 3.54 -15.08 -3.64
CA HIS A 677 2.29 -15.33 -2.93
C HIS A 677 1.24 -15.87 -3.88
N GLY A 678 0.35 -16.69 -3.37
CA GLY A 678 -0.85 -17.14 -4.04
C GLY A 678 -2.07 -16.34 -3.60
N ALA A 679 -3.08 -16.29 -4.45
CA ALA A 679 -4.39 -15.76 -4.09
C ALA A 679 -5.51 -16.65 -4.66
N LEU A 680 -6.56 -16.82 -3.87
CA LEU A 680 -7.84 -17.36 -4.31
C LEU A 680 -8.89 -16.29 -4.10
N PHE A 681 -9.81 -16.12 -5.03
CA PHE A 681 -10.77 -15.04 -4.96
C PHE A 681 -12.16 -15.41 -5.45
N ILE A 682 -13.13 -14.66 -4.95
CA ILE A 682 -14.52 -14.65 -5.39
C ILE A 682 -14.90 -13.18 -5.60
N ASP A 683 -15.40 -12.86 -6.79
CA ASP A 683 -15.84 -11.53 -7.18
C ASP A 683 -17.30 -11.60 -7.62
N ALA A 684 -18.12 -10.69 -7.09
CA ALA A 684 -19.54 -10.59 -7.40
C ALA A 684 -19.94 -9.13 -7.64
N GLY A 685 -20.84 -8.87 -8.56
CA GLY A 685 -21.37 -7.51 -8.77
C GLY A 685 -21.88 -7.28 -10.18
N ASN A 686 -22.35 -6.07 -10.41
CA ASN A 686 -22.82 -5.60 -11.70
C ASN A 686 -23.01 -4.07 -11.67
N VAL A 687 -23.43 -3.50 -12.78
CA VAL A 687 -23.99 -2.14 -12.86
C VAL A 687 -25.42 -2.20 -13.36
N TRP A 688 -26.24 -1.22 -12.99
CA TRP A 688 -27.65 -1.10 -13.41
C TRP A 688 -27.98 0.34 -13.75
N LEU A 689 -29.13 0.55 -14.40
CA LEU A 689 -29.74 1.86 -14.60
C LEU A 689 -30.80 2.12 -13.50
N LEU A 690 -30.79 3.30 -12.94
CA LEU A 690 -31.85 3.73 -12.01
C LEU A 690 -33.14 4.10 -12.74
N LYS A 691 -33.01 4.61 -13.98
CA LYS A 691 -34.13 4.92 -14.85
C LYS A 691 -34.33 3.80 -15.89
N ASN A 692 -35.57 3.59 -16.32
CA ASN A 692 -35.86 2.65 -17.41
C ASN A 692 -35.32 3.21 -18.73
N ASP A 693 -34.63 2.38 -19.47
CA ASP A 693 -34.17 2.67 -20.84
C ASP A 693 -34.70 1.61 -21.80
N PRO A 694 -35.63 1.99 -22.71
CA PRO A 694 -36.20 1.05 -23.67
C PRO A 694 -35.16 0.42 -24.63
N LEU A 695 -34.02 1.09 -24.86
CA LEU A 695 -32.93 0.61 -25.72
C LEU A 695 -32.02 -0.41 -25.02
N ARG A 696 -32.09 -0.50 -23.71
CA ARG A 696 -31.34 -1.46 -22.87
C ARG A 696 -32.30 -2.27 -21.99
N PRO A 697 -33.14 -3.14 -22.61
CA PRO A 697 -34.13 -3.94 -21.89
C PRO A 697 -33.43 -4.85 -20.83
N GLY A 698 -34.01 -4.92 -19.64
CA GLY A 698 -33.38 -5.64 -18.51
C GLY A 698 -32.28 -4.86 -17.78
N GLY A 699 -31.94 -3.65 -18.22
CA GLY A 699 -30.90 -2.82 -17.60
C GLY A 699 -31.30 -2.13 -16.32
N GLN A 700 -32.60 -2.01 -16.01
CA GLN A 700 -33.10 -1.28 -14.86
C GLN A 700 -32.91 -2.08 -13.56
N LEU A 701 -32.47 -1.39 -12.49
CA LEU A 701 -32.39 -1.94 -11.14
C LEU A 701 -33.80 -2.29 -10.62
N LYS A 702 -34.02 -3.57 -10.32
CA LYS A 702 -35.26 -4.08 -9.72
C LYS A 702 -34.92 -5.01 -8.57
N ALA A 703 -35.58 -4.86 -7.43
CA ALA A 703 -35.35 -5.71 -6.26
C ALA A 703 -35.61 -7.21 -6.55
N SER A 704 -36.62 -7.50 -7.41
CA SER A 704 -36.99 -8.87 -7.79
C SER A 704 -35.92 -9.59 -8.64
N THR A 705 -35.09 -8.87 -9.38
CA THR A 705 -34.07 -9.44 -10.26
C THR A 705 -32.65 -9.20 -9.77
N PHE A 706 -32.47 -8.40 -8.72
CA PHE A 706 -31.16 -7.97 -8.24
C PHE A 706 -30.14 -9.10 -8.06
N LEU A 707 -30.53 -10.15 -7.34
CA LEU A 707 -29.63 -11.30 -7.09
C LEU A 707 -29.33 -12.11 -8.36
N ARG A 708 -30.30 -12.23 -9.26
CA ARG A 708 -30.14 -12.91 -10.54
C ARG A 708 -29.21 -12.13 -11.46
N ASP A 709 -29.28 -10.82 -11.41
CA ASP A 709 -28.52 -9.92 -12.27
C ASP A 709 -27.08 -9.68 -11.75
N ILE A 710 -26.66 -10.31 -10.65
CA ILE A 710 -25.30 -10.27 -10.13
C ILE A 710 -24.42 -11.24 -10.93
N ALA A 711 -23.39 -10.72 -11.61
CA ALA A 711 -22.31 -11.53 -12.16
C ALA A 711 -21.47 -12.13 -11.04
N LEU A 712 -21.10 -13.41 -11.15
CA LEU A 712 -20.25 -14.10 -10.18
C LEU A 712 -19.07 -14.73 -10.89
N GLY A 713 -17.89 -14.56 -10.34
CA GLY A 713 -16.67 -15.20 -10.77
C GLY A 713 -15.80 -15.62 -9.60
N THR A 714 -14.97 -16.61 -9.85
CA THR A 714 -13.92 -17.06 -8.94
C THR A 714 -12.60 -17.14 -9.68
N GLY A 715 -11.53 -17.44 -8.99
CA GLY A 715 -10.26 -17.64 -9.66
C GLY A 715 -9.09 -17.78 -8.71
N ALA A 716 -7.93 -17.93 -9.32
CA ALA A 716 -6.65 -18.01 -8.65
C ALA A 716 -5.67 -17.04 -9.27
N GLY A 717 -4.70 -16.58 -8.49
CA GLY A 717 -3.68 -15.69 -8.98
C GLY A 717 -2.36 -15.86 -8.26
N LEU A 718 -1.30 -15.41 -8.93
CA LEU A 718 0.04 -15.32 -8.38
C LEU A 718 0.40 -13.86 -8.18
N ARG A 719 1.14 -13.59 -7.10
CA ARG A 719 1.62 -12.27 -6.69
C ARG A 719 3.12 -12.37 -6.49
N PHE A 720 3.89 -11.59 -7.20
CA PHE A 720 5.32 -11.43 -6.96
C PHE A 720 5.55 -10.08 -6.27
N ASP A 721 5.71 -10.11 -4.95
CA ASP A 721 5.80 -8.95 -4.08
C ASP A 721 7.25 -8.73 -3.62
N ILE A 722 7.88 -7.67 -4.09
CA ILE A 722 9.24 -7.27 -3.68
C ILE A 722 9.23 -6.03 -2.75
N GLY A 723 8.10 -5.73 -2.13
CA GLY A 723 7.91 -4.61 -1.22
C GLY A 723 7.59 -3.29 -1.91
N MET A 724 8.40 -2.86 -2.88
CA MET A 724 8.15 -1.65 -3.67
C MET A 724 7.26 -1.88 -4.89
N LEU A 725 7.15 -3.12 -5.34
CA LEU A 725 6.42 -3.49 -6.55
C LEU A 725 5.78 -4.86 -6.37
N VAL A 726 4.50 -4.94 -6.69
CA VAL A 726 3.75 -6.20 -6.77
C VAL A 726 3.34 -6.43 -8.21
N VAL A 727 3.82 -7.50 -8.83
CA VAL A 727 3.36 -7.96 -10.14
C VAL A 727 2.41 -9.13 -9.91
N ARG A 728 1.21 -9.06 -10.48
CA ARG A 728 0.22 -10.12 -10.34
C ARG A 728 -0.29 -10.63 -11.67
N GLY A 729 -0.54 -11.95 -11.71
CA GLY A 729 -1.28 -12.61 -12.76
C GLY A 729 -2.51 -13.30 -12.17
N ASP A 730 -3.70 -12.94 -12.62
CA ASP A 730 -4.98 -13.49 -12.17
C ASP A 730 -5.65 -14.27 -13.30
N LEU A 731 -6.08 -15.50 -13.01
CA LEU A 731 -6.94 -16.29 -13.87
C LEU A 731 -8.35 -16.32 -13.26
N GLY A 732 -9.25 -15.57 -13.83
CA GLY A 732 -10.66 -15.52 -13.47
C GLY A 732 -11.47 -16.58 -14.21
N ILE A 733 -12.45 -17.16 -13.54
CA ILE A 733 -13.38 -18.18 -14.04
C ILE A 733 -14.79 -17.67 -13.78
N GLY A 734 -15.54 -17.37 -14.84
CA GLY A 734 -16.94 -16.96 -14.75
C GLY A 734 -17.83 -18.12 -14.28
N ILE A 735 -18.64 -17.87 -13.27
CA ILE A 735 -19.62 -18.81 -12.76
C ILE A 735 -21.00 -18.44 -13.27
N HIS A 736 -21.38 -17.17 -13.14
CA HIS A 736 -22.69 -16.67 -13.52
C HIS A 736 -22.58 -15.36 -14.29
N ALA A 737 -23.15 -15.34 -15.49
CA ALA A 737 -23.35 -14.14 -16.30
C ALA A 737 -24.75 -13.56 -16.04
N PRO A 738 -24.91 -12.24 -15.89
CA PRO A 738 -26.20 -11.62 -15.55
C PRO A 738 -27.23 -11.65 -16.72
N TYR A 739 -26.79 -12.05 -17.89
CA TYR A 739 -27.58 -12.07 -19.13
C TYR A 739 -27.79 -13.51 -19.63
N ASP A 740 -28.74 -13.65 -20.56
CA ASP A 740 -28.99 -14.95 -21.20
C ASP A 740 -27.82 -15.38 -22.09
N THR A 741 -27.31 -16.55 -21.83
CA THR A 741 -26.23 -17.19 -22.59
C THR A 741 -26.70 -18.39 -23.40
N GLY A 742 -27.99 -18.68 -23.39
CA GLY A 742 -28.58 -19.88 -23.98
C GLY A 742 -28.42 -21.15 -23.13
N ARG A 743 -27.90 -21.03 -21.88
CA ARG A 743 -27.78 -22.14 -20.92
C ARG A 743 -28.66 -21.89 -19.68
N SER A 744 -29.35 -22.93 -19.26
CA SER A 744 -30.14 -22.93 -18.04
C SER A 744 -29.25 -23.28 -16.81
N GLY A 745 -29.72 -22.85 -15.61
CA GLY A 745 -29.04 -23.12 -14.34
C GLY A 745 -28.18 -21.97 -13.86
N TYR A 746 -27.63 -22.11 -12.65
CA TYR A 746 -26.84 -21.05 -12.04
C TYR A 746 -25.46 -20.89 -12.72
N TYR A 747 -24.79 -21.99 -13.07
CA TYR A 747 -23.63 -21.95 -13.98
C TYR A 747 -24.13 -21.85 -15.42
N ASN A 748 -24.24 -20.59 -15.89
CA ASN A 748 -24.80 -20.31 -17.20
C ASN A 748 -23.78 -19.83 -18.25
N MET A 749 -22.48 -20.04 -18.03
CA MET A 749 -21.44 -19.63 -19.00
C MET A 749 -21.55 -20.46 -20.29
N GLU A 750 -21.40 -19.81 -21.45
CA GLU A 750 -21.55 -20.44 -22.80
C GLU A 750 -20.64 -21.67 -22.98
N SER A 751 -19.39 -21.60 -22.51
CA SER A 751 -18.45 -22.69 -22.45
C SER A 751 -17.39 -22.42 -21.39
N PHE A 752 -16.69 -23.47 -20.92
CA PHE A 752 -15.60 -23.30 -19.96
C PHE A 752 -14.49 -22.39 -20.51
N GLY A 753 -14.11 -22.54 -21.78
CA GLY A 753 -13.09 -21.68 -22.42
C GLY A 753 -13.49 -20.21 -22.49
N LYS A 754 -14.79 -19.91 -22.69
CA LYS A 754 -15.31 -18.52 -22.67
C LYS A 754 -15.51 -17.96 -21.26
N SER A 755 -15.48 -18.80 -20.23
CA SER A 755 -15.53 -18.36 -18.83
C SER A 755 -14.17 -17.91 -18.30
N LEU A 756 -13.08 -18.17 -19.03
CA LEU A 756 -11.73 -17.85 -18.58
C LEU A 756 -11.32 -16.43 -19.00
N ALA A 757 -10.85 -15.64 -18.03
CA ALA A 757 -10.25 -14.33 -18.25
C ALA A 757 -8.90 -14.27 -17.54
N PHE A 758 -7.85 -13.89 -18.25
CA PHE A 758 -6.51 -13.70 -17.71
C PHE A 758 -6.19 -12.22 -17.62
N HIS A 759 -5.68 -11.80 -16.47
CA HIS A 759 -5.26 -10.43 -16.20
C HIS A 759 -3.84 -10.39 -15.68
N LEU A 760 -2.99 -9.59 -16.32
CA LEU A 760 -1.69 -9.17 -15.80
C LEU A 760 -1.82 -7.74 -15.29
N ALA A 761 -1.38 -7.49 -14.05
CA ALA A 761 -1.51 -6.16 -13.47
C ALA A 761 -0.40 -5.87 -12.45
N ILE A 762 -0.22 -4.59 -12.12
CA ILE A 762 0.70 -4.11 -11.10
C ILE A 762 -0.11 -3.65 -9.88
N GLY A 763 0.37 -3.98 -8.68
CA GLY A 763 -0.32 -3.72 -7.43
C GLY A 763 -1.38 -4.76 -7.06
N TYR A 764 -1.93 -4.62 -5.85
CA TYR A 764 -3.09 -5.41 -5.41
C TYR A 764 -4.38 -4.91 -6.06
N PRO A 765 -5.43 -5.75 -6.22
CA PRO A 765 -6.67 -5.35 -6.89
C PRO A 765 -7.49 -4.32 -6.09
N PHE A 766 -7.30 -4.29 -4.78
CA PHE A 766 -7.93 -3.38 -3.81
C PHE A 766 -7.18 -3.39 -2.48
#